data_b8e4dc45329eaa4bc9a84bf31fd94670
#
_entry.id   b8e4dc45329eaa4bc9a84bf31fd94670
#
_cell.length_a   1.000
_cell.length_b   1.000
_cell.length_c   1.000
_cell.angle_alpha   90.00
_cell.angle_beta   90.00
_cell.angle_gamma   90.00
#
_symmetry.space_group_name_H-M   'P 1'
#
loop_
_entity.id
_entity.type
_entity.pdbx_description
1 polymer ?
#
loop_
_entity_poly.entity_id
_entity_poly.type
_entity_poly.pdbx_seq_one_letter_code
_entity_poly.pdbx_strand_id
1 'polypeptide(L)'
;ALNGGVVINDTSGVINIDADYGQAFLSDSSSYIINNGSINLNGSPMDDTDSHMGGTPTDKIWIQSLPGSGDSDTRTSDTGFFTAGTLANYGTETLNGDVDVNGGWLYNEAGASLTVNGTVTINGGANALANYGTLDADAISTWHSLFNEADGSITTDLLTLNGDVTFYNNGDFTGSIAGTSYQQEIVNTGDMTVAEDGKSLVSGSFYFYNEEDATLTNSGSAVEGGENTIINLTRANDSLTQVNSGTITATNGYSAITTANGSNDPKWIWNTATGVINGINPDAPLINLGRGYNFGNQGTINVQGDNAVAISGGTSSYVINLVNSGTINVGTEQGKEDGTNGTGLIGIKGNGNATTINNTADGVINVYADDSYAFGGKTKAIINNGEINLLCDSGCDIYAPGTTGTQNDHNGTADIVIPDATTAPTEGSIPTPPADPNAPQQLSNYIVGTNADGSSGTLKANNLVIGDNVKVDTGFTSGTADTTVVVDNAFTGSNIQGADNITSTSVVWNAQGSQDADGNVDVTMTKNAYADVATDSSVSDVASALDAGYTNNELYTSLNVGTTAELNSALKQVSGAQATTVFREARVLSNRFTMLADAAPQIKDGLAFNVVAKGDPRAELGNDTQYDMLALRQTLDLTASQNLTLEYGIARLDGDGSKTAGDNGLTGGYSQFFGLKHSMAFDEGLAWNNSLRYDVHNLDSSRSVAYGDVNKIADSDMRQQYLEFRSEGAKTFTMMSDTLKVTPYAGVKFRHTMEDGYKERSAGDFNLSMNSGNETAVDSIVGLKLDYAGKDGWSATATLEGGPNLSYSKSQRTASLQGAAGQSFGVDDGQKGGGINGLATIGVKYSSNDTALHLDAYQWKEDGISDKGFMLNVKKTFR
;
A
#
# COMPACT_ATOMS: atom_id res chain seq x y z
N ALA A 1 -7.81 15.35 -8.04
CA ALA A 1 -8.22 14.21 -8.86
C ALA A 1 -8.79 13.12 -7.98
N LEU A 2 -9.88 12.53 -8.38
CA LEU A 2 -10.56 11.44 -7.68
C LEU A 2 -11.01 10.38 -8.69
N ASN A 3 -11.13 9.12 -8.24
CA ASN A 3 -11.63 7.99 -9.06
C ASN A 3 -10.79 7.73 -10.34
N GLY A 4 -9.48 7.75 -10.22
CA GLY A 4 -8.58 7.52 -11.34
C GLY A 4 -8.40 8.72 -12.28
N GLY A 5 -8.89 9.89 -11.87
CA GLY A 5 -8.73 11.11 -12.66
C GLY A 5 -7.30 11.62 -12.72
N VAL A 6 -6.94 12.29 -13.80
CA VAL A 6 -5.63 12.92 -13.98
C VAL A 6 -5.83 14.43 -14.11
N VAL A 7 -5.07 15.18 -13.33
CA VAL A 7 -4.99 16.64 -13.44
C VAL A 7 -3.64 17.01 -14.03
N ILE A 8 -3.64 17.81 -15.07
CA ILE A 8 -2.42 18.24 -15.76
C ILE A 8 -2.26 19.75 -15.58
N ASN A 9 -1.14 20.16 -15.00
CA ASN A 9 -0.69 21.55 -15.04
C ASN A 9 0.29 21.69 -16.21
N ASP A 10 -0.11 22.42 -17.25
CA ASP A 10 0.65 22.53 -18.49
C ASP A 10 1.90 23.41 -18.33
N THR A 11 2.77 23.42 -19.33
CA THR A 11 4.08 24.09 -19.34
C THR A 11 4.05 25.57 -18.97
N SER A 12 2.99 26.27 -19.33
CA SER A 12 2.79 27.68 -18.97
C SER A 12 1.93 27.87 -17.72
N GLY A 13 1.46 26.76 -17.12
CA GLY A 13 0.58 26.79 -15.96
C GLY A 13 1.32 27.20 -14.69
N VAL A 14 0.72 28.11 -13.95
CA VAL A 14 1.22 28.54 -12.64
C VAL A 14 0.08 28.42 -11.64
N ILE A 15 0.28 27.64 -10.59
CA ILE A 15 -0.64 27.51 -9.46
C ILE A 15 0.02 28.10 -8.23
N ASN A 16 -0.53 29.19 -7.71
CA ASN A 16 -0.07 29.82 -6.49
C ASN A 16 -1.10 29.56 -5.39
N ILE A 17 -0.66 29.00 -4.27
CA ILE A 17 -1.45 28.84 -3.06
C ILE A 17 -0.87 29.82 -2.04
N ASP A 18 -1.52 30.95 -1.90
CA ASP A 18 -1.11 32.04 -1.01
C ASP A 18 -1.94 32.05 0.29
N ALA A 19 -2.98 31.23 0.35
CA ALA A 19 -3.84 31.12 1.53
C ALA A 19 -3.27 30.13 2.54
N ASP A 20 -3.41 30.46 3.80
CA ASP A 20 -3.07 29.55 4.89
C ASP A 20 -3.99 28.33 4.87
N TYR A 21 -3.46 27.14 5.20
CA TYR A 21 -4.15 25.86 5.04
C TYR A 21 -4.59 25.53 3.62
N GLY A 22 -4.08 26.25 2.61
CA GLY A 22 -4.37 25.97 1.21
C GLY A 22 -3.76 24.65 0.78
N GLN A 23 -4.54 23.87 0.05
CA GLN A 23 -4.08 22.62 -0.57
C GLN A 23 -4.08 22.77 -2.08
N ALA A 24 -2.93 22.49 -2.72
CA ALA A 24 -2.85 22.51 -4.17
C ALA A 24 -3.62 21.35 -4.80
N PHE A 25 -3.65 20.20 -4.12
CA PHE A 25 -4.25 18.99 -4.66
C PHE A 25 -5.00 18.19 -3.61
N LEU A 26 -6.05 17.56 -4.09
CA LEU A 26 -6.71 16.47 -3.41
C LEU A 26 -6.80 15.29 -4.38
N SER A 27 -6.15 14.18 -4.06
CA SER A 27 -6.16 12.99 -4.91
C SER A 27 -6.32 11.73 -4.07
N ASP A 28 -6.96 10.71 -4.64
CA ASP A 28 -6.97 9.37 -4.09
C ASP A 28 -5.80 8.54 -4.63
N SER A 29 -5.64 7.31 -4.16
CA SER A 29 -4.53 6.42 -4.53
C SER A 29 -4.53 6.01 -6.01
N SER A 30 -5.65 6.21 -6.71
CA SER A 30 -5.80 5.86 -8.13
C SER A 30 -5.61 7.05 -9.07
N SER A 31 -5.51 8.27 -8.52
CA SER A 31 -5.47 9.52 -9.28
C SER A 31 -4.10 10.14 -9.24
N TYR A 32 -3.74 10.86 -10.30
CA TYR A 32 -2.42 11.48 -10.45
C TYR A 32 -2.52 12.95 -10.82
N ILE A 33 -1.49 13.68 -10.41
CA ILE A 33 -1.25 15.04 -10.86
C ILE A 33 0.05 15.05 -11.64
N ILE A 34 0.00 15.52 -12.89
CA ILE A 34 1.15 15.69 -13.76
C ILE A 34 1.46 17.19 -13.83
N ASN A 35 2.62 17.56 -13.36
CA ASN A 35 3.00 18.96 -13.36
C ASN A 35 4.14 19.22 -14.35
N ASN A 36 3.85 19.95 -15.43
CA ASN A 36 4.78 20.47 -16.42
C ASN A 36 5.07 21.96 -16.22
N GLY A 37 4.32 22.63 -15.38
CA GLY A 37 4.43 24.05 -15.06
C GLY A 37 5.01 24.29 -13.67
N SER A 38 4.58 25.36 -13.02
CA SER A 38 4.99 25.76 -11.68
C SER A 38 3.89 25.63 -10.68
N ILE A 39 4.17 25.06 -9.50
CA ILE A 39 3.30 25.07 -8.35
C ILE A 39 4.05 25.67 -7.18
N ASN A 40 3.51 26.72 -6.59
CA ASN A 40 4.10 27.44 -5.48
C ASN A 40 3.14 27.41 -4.28
N LEU A 41 3.57 26.76 -3.21
CA LEU A 41 2.85 26.78 -1.94
C LEU A 41 3.50 27.89 -1.09
N ASN A 42 2.94 29.10 -1.15
CA ASN A 42 3.47 30.31 -0.53
C ASN A 42 2.82 30.61 0.81
N GLY A 43 1.63 30.08 1.07
CA GLY A 43 0.95 30.24 2.35
C GLY A 43 1.72 29.52 3.45
N SER A 44 1.83 30.12 4.63
CA SER A 44 2.22 29.39 5.80
C SER A 44 1.04 28.56 6.29
N PRO A 45 1.28 27.45 6.95
CA PRO A 45 0.20 26.67 7.55
C PRO A 45 -0.62 27.48 8.53
N MET A 46 -0.05 28.55 9.06
CA MET A 46 -0.72 29.54 9.89
C MET A 46 -0.11 30.92 9.64
N ASP A 47 -0.95 31.87 9.34
CA ASP A 47 -0.53 33.29 9.32
C ASP A 47 -0.49 33.79 10.75
N ASP A 48 0.67 33.94 11.30
CA ASP A 48 0.86 34.57 12.59
C ASP A 48 0.96 36.10 12.49
N THR A 49 0.80 36.66 11.30
CA THR A 49 0.70 38.11 11.11
C THR A 49 -0.61 38.65 11.65
N ASP A 50 -1.51 37.77 12.11
CA ASP A 50 -2.66 38.22 12.85
C ASP A 50 -2.21 38.70 14.24
N SER A 51 -1.97 40.01 14.30
CA SER A 51 -1.49 40.73 15.48
C SER A 51 -2.35 40.61 16.74
N HIS A 52 -3.39 39.83 16.66
CA HIS A 52 -4.33 39.60 17.77
C HIS A 52 -3.89 38.52 18.73
N MET A 53 -2.97 37.62 18.32
CA MET A 53 -2.53 36.51 19.17
C MET A 53 -1.37 36.86 20.09
N GLY A 54 -0.71 37.99 19.91
CA GLY A 54 0.37 38.44 20.80
C GLY A 54 1.64 37.57 20.74
N GLY A 55 1.70 36.63 19.84
CA GLY A 55 2.83 35.74 19.68
C GLY A 55 3.94 36.28 18.78
N THR A 56 5.08 35.63 18.77
CA THR A 56 6.15 35.95 17.84
C THR A 56 5.94 35.18 16.52
N PRO A 57 6.52 35.60 15.37
CA PRO A 57 6.37 34.95 14.09
C PRO A 57 6.77 33.46 14.05
N THR A 58 7.38 32.92 15.08
CA THR A 58 7.73 31.52 15.22
C THR A 58 6.72 30.71 16.00
N ASP A 59 5.77 31.38 16.63
CA ASP A 59 4.78 30.76 17.51
C ASP A 59 3.57 30.34 16.69
N LYS A 60 2.99 29.20 17.00
CA LYS A 60 1.96 28.59 16.15
C LYS A 60 0.77 28.14 16.98
N ILE A 61 -0.26 28.94 16.89
CA ILE A 61 -1.57 28.64 17.48
C ILE A 61 -2.57 28.44 16.35
N TRP A 62 -3.26 27.33 16.41
CA TRP A 62 -4.32 27.03 15.47
C TRP A 62 -5.66 27.05 16.19
N ILE A 63 -6.58 27.89 15.71
CA ILE A 63 -7.94 28.06 16.24
C ILE A 63 -8.90 27.60 15.14
N GLN A 64 -9.66 26.57 15.41
CA GLN A 64 -10.70 26.09 14.51
C GLN A 64 -12.08 26.41 15.06
N SER A 65 -12.89 27.17 14.33
CA SER A 65 -14.31 27.30 14.62
C SER A 65 -15.05 26.03 14.16
N LEU A 66 -15.96 25.56 15.00
CA LEU A 66 -16.79 24.40 14.64
C LEU A 66 -17.77 24.78 13.54
N PRO A 67 -18.02 23.89 12.56
CA PRO A 67 -19.06 24.12 11.55
C PRO A 67 -20.43 24.33 12.22
N GLY A 68 -21.04 25.49 11.99
CA GLY A 68 -22.37 25.81 12.50
C GLY A 68 -22.43 26.68 13.74
N SER A 69 -21.33 26.97 14.41
CA SER A 69 -21.26 28.03 15.42
C SER A 69 -20.99 29.36 14.73
N GLY A 70 -21.93 29.94 14.06
CA GLY A 70 -21.73 31.17 13.29
C GLY A 70 -21.13 32.27 14.10
N ASP A 71 -19.84 32.21 14.34
CA ASP A 71 -19.16 33.35 14.76
C ASP A 71 -17.71 33.50 14.81
N SER A 72 -17.39 34.47 14.33
CA SER A 72 -16.34 35.46 14.46
C SER A 72 -15.50 35.29 15.71
N ASP A 73 -14.26 35.00 15.53
CA ASP A 73 -13.22 35.25 16.50
C ASP A 73 -13.28 36.69 16.99
N THR A 74 -13.96 36.95 18.06
CA THR A 74 -13.84 38.22 18.76
C THR A 74 -12.64 38.16 19.67
N ARG A 75 -11.52 38.58 19.16
CA ARG A 75 -10.29 38.76 19.94
C ARG A 75 -10.25 40.18 20.46
N THR A 76 -10.14 40.34 21.76
CA THR A 76 -9.86 41.66 22.37
C THR A 76 -8.44 41.62 22.91
N SER A 77 -7.58 42.42 22.34
CA SER A 77 -6.12 42.38 22.48
C SER A 77 -5.53 42.56 23.88
N ASP A 78 -6.31 42.90 24.88
CA ASP A 78 -5.77 43.19 26.21
C ASP A 78 -6.55 42.55 27.37
N THR A 79 -7.58 41.77 27.08
CA THR A 79 -8.49 41.26 28.11
C THR A 79 -8.91 39.80 28.01
N GLY A 80 -8.36 39.05 27.03
CA GLY A 80 -8.63 37.63 26.88
C GLY A 80 -9.12 37.21 25.50
N PHE A 81 -9.06 35.93 25.24
CA PHE A 81 -9.49 35.32 24.00
C PHE A 81 -10.82 34.62 24.18
N PHE A 82 -11.79 34.94 23.32
CA PHE A 82 -13.00 34.17 23.20
C PHE A 82 -12.93 33.34 21.93
N THR A 83 -12.95 32.02 22.06
CA THR A 83 -12.99 31.15 20.91
C THR A 83 -14.16 30.19 21.01
N ALA A 84 -14.96 30.15 19.97
CA ALA A 84 -16.04 29.19 19.83
C ALA A 84 -15.52 27.81 19.28
N GLY A 85 -14.23 27.60 19.34
CA GLY A 85 -13.63 26.43 18.73
C GLY A 85 -12.45 25.83 19.52
N THR A 86 -11.66 25.03 18.84
CA THR A 86 -10.49 24.40 19.41
C THR A 86 -9.29 25.34 19.39
N LEU A 87 -8.60 25.48 20.52
CA LEU A 87 -7.30 26.12 20.62
C LEU A 87 -6.25 25.02 20.64
N ALA A 88 -5.41 24.94 19.62
CA ALA A 88 -4.34 23.96 19.54
C ALA A 88 -2.98 24.67 19.41
N ASN A 89 -2.06 24.36 20.31
CA ASN A 89 -0.70 24.91 20.30
C ASN A 89 0.31 23.84 19.89
N TYR A 90 1.10 24.13 18.87
CA TYR A 90 2.13 23.25 18.33
C TYR A 90 3.56 23.80 18.49
N GLY A 91 3.70 24.99 19.03
CA GLY A 91 4.97 25.67 19.19
C GLY A 91 5.15 26.26 20.59
N THR A 92 5.88 27.36 20.67
CA THR A 92 6.04 28.13 21.90
C THR A 92 5.20 29.40 21.83
N GLU A 93 4.26 29.55 22.74
CA GLU A 93 3.32 30.64 22.73
C GLU A 93 3.09 31.21 24.13
N THR A 94 2.96 32.53 24.19
CA THR A 94 2.58 33.25 25.41
C THR A 94 1.34 34.08 25.15
N LEU A 95 0.26 33.78 25.86
CA LEU A 95 -0.99 34.52 25.79
C LEU A 95 -1.13 35.41 27.02
N ASN A 96 -1.30 36.73 26.80
CA ASN A 96 -1.51 37.69 27.87
C ASN A 96 -3.01 37.95 28.03
N GLY A 97 -3.56 37.55 29.14
CA GLY A 97 -4.97 37.68 29.44
C GLY A 97 -5.69 36.34 29.62
N ASP A 98 -6.98 36.38 29.90
CA ASP A 98 -7.78 35.20 30.11
C ASP A 98 -8.13 34.54 28.77
N VAL A 99 -8.13 33.19 28.78
CA VAL A 99 -8.50 32.36 27.62
C VAL A 99 -9.79 31.62 27.95
N ASP A 100 -10.81 31.77 27.10
CA ASP A 100 -12.11 31.13 27.26
C ASP A 100 -12.38 30.17 26.10
N VAL A 101 -12.42 28.88 26.38
CA VAL A 101 -12.68 27.81 25.39
C VAL A 101 -14.13 27.39 25.51
N ASN A 102 -14.89 27.71 24.46
CA ASN A 102 -16.32 27.42 24.36
C ASN A 102 -16.59 26.51 23.16
N GLY A 103 -17.07 25.30 23.42
CA GLY A 103 -17.52 24.40 22.35
C GLY A 103 -16.43 23.59 21.62
N GLY A 104 -15.16 23.73 22.02
CA GLY A 104 -14.05 23.07 21.41
C GLY A 104 -13.11 22.42 22.42
N TRP A 105 -11.84 22.36 22.07
CA TRP A 105 -10.75 21.79 22.86
C TRP A 105 -9.66 22.81 23.13
N LEU A 106 -9.01 22.68 24.28
CA LEU A 106 -7.67 23.21 24.44
C LEU A 106 -6.71 22.04 24.28
N TYR A 107 -5.82 22.12 23.31
CA TYR A 107 -4.87 21.08 22.97
C TYR A 107 -3.45 21.66 22.91
N ASN A 108 -2.53 21.10 23.71
CA ASN A 108 -1.14 21.50 23.71
C ASN A 108 -0.30 20.28 23.30
N GLU A 109 0.36 20.35 22.14
CA GLU A 109 1.05 19.23 21.52
C GLU A 109 2.31 18.84 22.30
N ALA A 110 2.76 17.61 22.06
CA ALA A 110 4.03 17.12 22.58
C ALA A 110 5.19 18.03 22.12
N GLY A 111 6.03 18.45 23.06
CA GLY A 111 7.13 19.39 22.80
C GLY A 111 6.71 20.86 22.66
N ALA A 112 5.42 21.17 22.63
CA ALA A 112 4.92 22.53 22.62
C ALA A 112 4.94 23.15 24.04
N SER A 113 5.02 24.46 24.09
CA SER A 113 4.99 25.24 25.33
C SER A 113 3.95 26.36 25.23
N LEU A 114 2.94 26.30 26.09
CA LEU A 114 1.88 27.31 26.17
C LEU A 114 1.92 27.99 27.54
N THR A 115 2.14 29.30 27.54
CA THR A 115 2.07 30.12 28.74
C THR A 115 0.87 31.04 28.64
N VAL A 116 -0.01 30.99 29.65
CA VAL A 116 -1.19 31.89 29.73
C VAL A 116 -1.06 32.72 30.98
N ASN A 117 -0.81 34.02 30.80
CA ASN A 117 -0.80 35.02 31.89
C ASN A 117 -2.23 35.46 32.21
N GLY A 118 -2.99 34.54 32.73
CA GLY A 118 -4.41 34.73 33.05
C GLY A 118 -5.08 33.38 33.38
N THR A 119 -6.41 33.38 33.37
CA THR A 119 -7.20 32.18 33.64
C THR A 119 -7.62 31.50 32.34
N VAL A 120 -7.38 30.21 32.28
CA VAL A 120 -7.94 29.35 31.20
C VAL A 120 -9.28 28.82 31.69
N THR A 121 -10.37 29.15 31.02
CA THR A 121 -11.71 28.63 31.30
C THR A 121 -12.18 27.74 30.19
N ILE A 122 -12.59 26.53 30.53
CA ILE A 122 -13.14 25.53 29.59
C ILE A 122 -14.60 25.30 29.98
N ASN A 123 -15.53 25.86 29.21
CA ASN A 123 -16.96 25.84 29.51
C ASN A 123 -17.83 25.68 28.24
N GLY A 124 -19.16 25.81 28.44
CA GLY A 124 -20.11 25.70 27.34
C GLY A 124 -20.21 24.29 26.78
N GLY A 125 -20.11 24.14 25.48
CA GLY A 125 -20.09 22.84 24.80
C GLY A 125 -18.68 22.27 24.60
N ALA A 126 -17.69 22.83 25.31
CA ALA A 126 -16.29 22.37 25.18
C ALA A 126 -16.13 20.90 25.57
N ASN A 127 -15.17 20.24 24.96
CA ASN A 127 -14.97 18.81 25.17
C ASN A 127 -13.94 18.50 26.25
N ALA A 128 -12.78 19.16 26.24
CA ALA A 128 -11.74 18.95 27.24
C ALA A 128 -10.55 19.90 27.09
N LEU A 129 -9.62 19.77 28.05
CA LEU A 129 -8.26 20.21 27.92
C LEU A 129 -7.37 18.96 27.84
N ALA A 130 -6.53 18.88 26.82
CA ALA A 130 -5.53 17.81 26.67
C ALA A 130 -4.14 18.42 26.50
N ASN A 131 -3.25 18.09 27.43
CA ASN A 131 -1.89 18.59 27.45
C ASN A 131 -0.89 17.46 27.28
N TYR A 132 -0.09 17.55 26.23
CA TYR A 132 1.02 16.64 25.95
C TYR A 132 2.37 17.35 26.04
N GLY A 133 2.36 18.68 26.14
CA GLY A 133 3.54 19.52 26.24
C GLY A 133 3.64 20.22 27.58
N THR A 134 4.16 21.44 27.59
CA THR A 134 4.24 22.29 28.79
C THR A 134 3.15 23.34 28.77
N LEU A 135 2.28 23.32 29.75
CA LEU A 135 1.24 24.33 29.98
C LEU A 135 1.48 25.04 31.30
N ASP A 136 1.64 26.35 31.25
CA ASP A 136 1.77 27.22 32.42
C ASP A 136 0.66 28.26 32.37
N ALA A 137 -0.23 28.26 33.34
CA ALA A 137 -1.33 29.18 33.43
C ALA A 137 -1.51 29.71 34.88
N ASP A 138 -1.89 30.96 35.06
CA ASP A 138 -2.14 31.49 36.40
C ASP A 138 -3.24 30.69 37.09
N ALA A 139 -4.33 30.45 36.41
CA ALA A 139 -5.42 29.59 36.89
C ALA A 139 -6.08 28.82 35.75
N ILE A 140 -6.68 27.68 36.07
CA ILE A 140 -7.46 26.87 35.14
C ILE A 140 -8.80 26.57 35.79
N SER A 141 -9.90 26.83 35.08
CA SER A 141 -11.25 26.47 35.53
C SER A 141 -11.92 25.62 34.45
N THR A 142 -12.34 24.43 34.80
CA THR A 142 -12.92 23.52 33.80
C THR A 142 -14.25 22.93 34.28
N TRP A 143 -15.21 22.86 33.33
CA TRP A 143 -16.47 22.14 33.46
C TRP A 143 -16.47 20.82 32.73
N HIS A 144 -15.31 20.44 32.17
CA HIS A 144 -15.13 19.21 31.37
C HIS A 144 -13.84 18.48 31.79
N SER A 145 -13.72 17.24 31.40
CA SER A 145 -12.56 16.41 31.73
C SER A 145 -11.25 17.04 31.28
N LEU A 146 -10.22 16.81 32.09
CA LEU A 146 -8.89 17.35 31.87
C LEU A 146 -7.90 16.18 31.80
N PHE A 147 -7.03 16.21 30.80
CA PHE A 147 -6.05 15.18 30.54
C PHE A 147 -4.65 15.80 30.48
N ASN A 148 -3.79 15.39 31.40
CA ASN A 148 -2.38 15.69 31.30
C ASN A 148 -1.65 14.38 31.01
N GLU A 149 -1.22 14.22 29.78
CA GLU A 149 -0.69 12.96 29.29
C GLU A 149 0.75 12.71 29.72
N ALA A 150 1.24 11.52 29.50
CA ALA A 150 2.64 11.17 29.75
C ALA A 150 3.55 12.20 29.04
N ASP A 151 4.63 12.61 29.67
CA ASP A 151 5.54 13.68 29.25
C ASP A 151 4.92 15.10 29.23
N GLY A 152 3.62 15.23 29.51
CA GLY A 152 2.99 16.53 29.70
C GLY A 152 3.28 17.15 31.08
N SER A 153 3.38 18.46 31.12
CA SER A 153 3.59 19.23 32.38
C SER A 153 2.59 20.36 32.47
N ILE A 154 1.82 20.40 33.56
CA ILE A 154 0.91 21.50 33.87
C ILE A 154 1.40 22.18 35.15
N THR A 155 1.61 23.50 35.06
CA THR A 155 1.89 24.37 36.22
C THR A 155 0.80 25.43 36.33
N THR A 156 0.14 25.52 37.48
CA THR A 156 -0.90 26.51 37.72
C THR A 156 -1.03 26.79 39.21
N ASP A 157 -1.39 28.00 39.60
CA ASP A 157 -1.63 28.33 41.01
C ASP A 157 -2.90 27.63 41.52
N LEU A 158 -3.94 27.56 40.66
CA LEU A 158 -5.21 26.92 41.03
C LEU A 158 -5.91 26.32 39.81
N LEU A 159 -6.15 25.00 39.87
CA LEU A 159 -7.06 24.30 38.98
C LEU A 159 -8.39 24.10 39.73
N THR A 160 -9.47 24.65 39.17
CA THR A 160 -10.82 24.46 39.67
C THR A 160 -11.58 23.45 38.81
N LEU A 161 -12.06 22.38 39.45
CA LEU A 161 -12.92 21.38 38.83
C LEU A 161 -14.38 21.71 39.13
N ASN A 162 -15.21 21.91 38.09
CA ASN A 162 -16.62 22.25 38.21
C ASN A 162 -17.48 21.13 37.56
N GLY A 163 -18.57 20.76 38.24
CA GLY A 163 -19.46 19.74 37.71
C GLY A 163 -18.91 18.34 37.90
N ASP A 164 -19.44 17.40 37.11
CA ASP A 164 -19.08 15.98 37.14
C ASP A 164 -17.89 15.70 36.20
N VAL A 165 -16.69 16.12 36.62
CA VAL A 165 -15.50 16.05 35.80
C VAL A 165 -14.44 15.17 36.44
N THR A 166 -13.59 14.57 35.60
CA THR A 166 -12.43 13.81 36.02
C THR A 166 -11.14 14.47 35.49
N PHE A 167 -10.19 14.65 36.39
CA PHE A 167 -8.83 15.03 36.03
C PHE A 167 -7.95 13.78 36.00
N TYR A 168 -7.46 13.45 34.84
CA TYR A 168 -6.47 12.39 34.63
C TYR A 168 -5.08 13.00 34.47
N ASN A 169 -4.21 12.76 35.44
CA ASN A 169 -2.83 13.19 35.38
C ASN A 169 -1.90 11.99 35.16
N ASN A 170 -1.41 11.86 33.95
CA ASN A 170 -0.44 10.85 33.57
C ASN A 170 0.99 11.43 33.45
N GLY A 171 1.13 12.73 33.56
CA GLY A 171 2.38 13.47 33.49
C GLY A 171 2.69 14.21 34.81
N ASP A 172 3.24 15.40 34.69
CA ASP A 172 3.61 16.24 35.83
C ASP A 172 2.58 17.34 36.07
N PHE A 173 2.12 17.48 37.29
CA PHE A 173 1.25 18.58 37.73
C PHE A 173 1.91 19.30 38.90
N THR A 174 2.02 20.61 38.82
CA THR A 174 2.50 21.47 39.92
C THR A 174 1.45 22.57 40.18
N GLY A 175 0.94 22.60 41.41
CA GLY A 175 -0.05 23.64 41.79
C GLY A 175 -1.03 23.13 42.84
N SER A 176 -2.20 23.73 42.86
CA SER A 176 -3.29 23.34 43.74
C SER A 176 -4.56 23.05 42.93
N ILE A 177 -5.36 22.10 43.39
CA ILE A 177 -6.63 21.73 42.77
C ILE A 177 -7.77 21.97 43.78
N ALA A 178 -8.82 22.68 43.36
CA ALA A 178 -10.03 22.85 44.12
C ALA A 178 -11.18 22.05 43.52
N GLY A 179 -11.86 21.25 44.34
CA GLY A 179 -13.06 20.51 43.98
C GLY A 179 -14.30 21.20 44.59
N THR A 180 -15.33 21.40 43.79
CA THR A 180 -16.55 22.10 44.19
C THR A 180 -17.73 21.17 44.48
N SER A 181 -17.64 19.89 44.10
CA SER A 181 -18.71 18.90 44.19
C SER A 181 -18.17 17.51 44.51
N TYR A 182 -18.95 16.72 45.23
CA TYR A 182 -18.60 15.32 45.55
C TYR A 182 -18.61 14.36 44.37
N GLN A 183 -18.90 14.81 43.15
CA GLN A 183 -18.88 14.01 41.95
C GLN A 183 -17.61 14.18 41.12
N GLN A 184 -16.66 14.97 41.64
CA GLN A 184 -15.39 15.19 40.96
C GLN A 184 -14.40 14.09 41.30
N GLU A 185 -13.63 13.69 40.34
CA GLU A 185 -12.64 12.61 40.47
C GLU A 185 -11.27 13.07 40.00
N ILE A 186 -10.25 12.64 40.72
CA ILE A 186 -8.84 12.86 40.34
C ILE A 186 -8.14 11.53 40.29
N VAL A 187 -7.55 11.21 39.14
CA VAL A 187 -6.77 9.99 38.92
C VAL A 187 -5.35 10.39 38.58
N ASN A 188 -4.42 10.05 39.46
CA ASN A 188 -3.00 10.31 39.24
C ASN A 188 -2.25 9.04 38.93
N THR A 189 -1.61 8.98 37.77
CA THR A 189 -0.67 7.95 37.36
C THR A 189 0.75 8.50 37.16
N GLY A 190 0.90 9.83 37.26
CA GLY A 190 2.17 10.55 37.16
C GLY A 190 2.60 11.18 38.46
N ASP A 191 3.15 12.36 38.42
CA ASP A 191 3.67 13.09 39.53
C ASP A 191 2.87 14.39 39.78
N MET A 192 2.46 14.62 41.05
CA MET A 192 1.79 15.83 41.45
C MET A 192 2.50 16.47 42.64
N THR A 193 2.73 17.78 42.57
CA THR A 193 3.41 18.54 43.61
C THR A 193 2.67 19.85 43.94
N VAL A 194 2.48 20.15 45.22
CA VAL A 194 2.09 21.48 45.66
C VAL A 194 3.34 22.24 46.09
N ALA A 195 3.54 23.42 45.52
CA ALA A 195 4.74 24.24 45.71
C ALA A 195 4.51 25.46 46.64
N GLU A 196 3.31 25.99 46.69
CA GLU A 196 3.00 27.17 47.48
C GLU A 196 2.88 26.83 48.97
N ASP A 197 3.52 27.65 49.82
CA ASP A 197 3.54 27.45 51.27
C ASP A 197 2.12 27.46 51.87
N GLY A 198 1.81 26.46 52.68
CA GLY A 198 0.54 26.30 53.39
C GLY A 198 -0.64 25.84 52.54
N LYS A 199 -0.49 25.76 51.20
CA LYS A 199 -1.55 25.33 50.31
C LYS A 199 -1.58 23.82 50.18
N SER A 200 -2.77 23.27 49.98
CA SER A 200 -2.95 21.85 49.65
C SER A 200 -2.80 21.58 48.18
N LEU A 201 -2.30 20.37 47.83
CA LEU A 201 -2.33 19.91 46.46
C LEU A 201 -3.78 19.77 45.99
N VAL A 202 -4.63 19.19 46.80
CA VAL A 202 -6.06 19.04 46.52
C VAL A 202 -6.88 19.49 47.72
N SER A 203 -7.82 20.37 47.53
CA SER A 203 -8.70 20.87 48.58
C SER A 203 -10.15 20.90 48.13
N GLY A 204 -11.07 20.37 48.93
CA GLY A 204 -12.50 20.43 48.67
C GLY A 204 -13.19 19.07 48.77
N SER A 205 -14.15 18.85 47.91
CA SER A 205 -14.95 17.62 47.81
C SER A 205 -14.59 16.89 46.51
N PHE A 206 -14.05 15.69 46.63
CA PHE A 206 -13.59 14.92 45.46
C PHE A 206 -13.27 13.48 45.83
N TYR A 207 -13.29 12.59 44.82
CA TYR A 207 -12.71 11.23 44.92
C TYR A 207 -11.29 11.29 44.38
N PHE A 208 -10.35 10.68 45.08
CA PHE A 208 -8.94 10.68 44.69
C PHE A 208 -8.37 9.28 44.59
N TYR A 209 -7.67 9.04 43.47
CA TYR A 209 -6.99 7.78 43.20
C TYR A 209 -5.53 8.08 42.82
N ASN A 210 -4.58 7.73 43.71
CA ASN A 210 -3.16 7.76 43.42
C ASN A 210 -2.76 6.34 43.03
N GLU A 211 -2.51 6.10 41.76
CA GLU A 211 -2.26 4.76 41.22
C GLU A 211 -0.86 4.26 41.57
N GLU A 212 -0.61 2.97 41.31
CA GLU A 212 0.70 2.35 41.51
C GLU A 212 1.77 3.14 40.76
N ASP A 213 2.94 3.33 41.34
CA ASP A 213 4.07 4.12 40.85
C ASP A 213 3.85 5.65 40.74
N ALA A 214 2.67 6.14 40.97
CA ALA A 214 2.38 7.58 40.98
C ALA A 214 2.86 8.25 42.29
N THR A 215 3.16 9.54 42.25
CA THR A 215 3.62 10.29 43.40
C THR A 215 2.82 11.56 43.70
N LEU A 216 2.62 11.84 44.95
CA LEU A 216 2.09 13.09 45.51
C LEU A 216 3.10 13.65 46.48
N THR A 217 3.51 14.92 46.29
CA THR A 217 4.50 15.56 47.13
C THR A 217 4.13 17.03 47.43
N ASN A 218 4.75 17.59 48.44
CA ASN A 218 4.79 19.04 48.65
C ASN A 218 6.24 19.53 48.66
N SER A 219 6.48 20.67 48.03
CA SER A 219 7.74 21.42 48.17
C SER A 219 7.59 22.68 49.01
N GLY A 220 6.35 23.14 49.19
CA GLY A 220 6.04 24.22 50.12
C GLY A 220 6.13 23.81 51.57
N SER A 221 6.23 24.78 52.47
CA SER A 221 6.32 24.61 53.91
C SER A 221 5.02 24.96 54.59
N ALA A 222 4.72 24.31 55.70
CA ALA A 222 3.57 24.65 56.54
C ALA A 222 3.71 26.08 57.09
N VAL A 223 2.58 26.79 57.12
CA VAL A 223 2.46 28.16 57.65
C VAL A 223 1.32 28.22 58.64
N GLU A 224 1.40 29.16 59.57
CA GLU A 224 0.32 29.38 60.54
C GLU A 224 -0.96 29.75 59.84
N GLY A 225 -2.04 29.06 60.19
CA GLY A 225 -3.35 29.28 59.56
C GLY A 225 -3.52 28.72 58.15
N GLY A 226 -2.48 28.07 57.58
CA GLY A 226 -2.54 27.37 56.31
C GLY A 226 -3.24 26.00 56.39
N GLU A 227 -3.56 25.44 55.24
CA GLU A 227 -4.15 24.09 55.13
C GLU A 227 -3.14 23.03 55.56
N ASN A 228 -1.89 23.17 55.16
CA ASN A 228 -0.71 22.37 55.54
C ASN A 228 -0.89 20.84 55.40
N THR A 229 -1.56 20.47 54.32
CA THR A 229 -1.79 19.06 54.00
C THR A 229 -1.82 18.83 52.50
N ILE A 230 -1.39 17.69 52.02
CA ILE A 230 -1.40 17.38 50.57
C ILE A 230 -2.84 17.16 50.09
N ILE A 231 -3.58 16.29 50.76
CA ILE A 231 -5.01 16.05 50.46
C ILE A 231 -5.86 16.65 51.58
N ASN A 232 -6.74 17.59 51.24
CA ASN A 232 -7.61 18.25 52.19
C ASN A 232 -9.08 18.06 51.81
N LEU A 233 -9.78 17.19 52.53
CA LEU A 233 -11.22 17.00 52.35
C LEU A 233 -11.96 17.97 53.26
N THR A 234 -12.53 19.02 52.69
CA THR A 234 -13.14 20.15 53.40
C THR A 234 -14.66 20.01 53.62
N ARG A 235 -15.33 19.10 52.90
CA ARG A 235 -16.76 18.93 52.99
C ARG A 235 -17.18 18.14 54.26
N ALA A 236 -18.10 18.68 55.00
CA ALA A 236 -18.48 18.15 56.30
C ALA A 236 -19.58 17.08 56.28
N ASN A 237 -20.35 16.97 55.19
CA ASN A 237 -21.61 16.18 55.15
C ASN A 237 -21.51 14.81 54.46
N ASP A 238 -20.51 14.57 53.63
CA ASP A 238 -20.33 13.34 52.86
C ASP A 238 -18.95 12.77 53.07
N SER A 239 -18.85 11.46 53.11
CA SER A 239 -17.58 10.74 53.13
C SER A 239 -17.15 10.38 51.72
N LEU A 240 -15.96 10.81 51.33
CA LEU A 240 -15.42 10.65 49.95
C LEU A 240 -14.30 9.63 49.96
N THR A 241 -14.21 8.89 48.86
CA THR A 241 -13.22 7.84 48.63
C THR A 241 -11.85 8.43 48.33
N GLN A 242 -10.85 7.94 49.07
CA GLN A 242 -9.43 8.25 48.85
C GLN A 242 -8.66 6.96 48.80
N VAL A 243 -7.95 6.70 47.71
CA VAL A 243 -7.17 5.46 47.51
C VAL A 243 -5.75 5.84 47.14
N ASN A 244 -4.78 5.38 47.94
CA ASN A 244 -3.38 5.49 47.59
C ASN A 244 -2.79 4.11 47.32
N SER A 245 -2.38 3.90 46.08
CA SER A 245 -1.62 2.72 45.64
C SER A 245 -0.21 3.09 45.22
N GLY A 246 0.09 4.37 45.13
CA GLY A 246 1.41 4.94 44.82
C GLY A 246 2.11 5.47 46.09
N THR A 247 2.87 6.55 45.93
CA THR A 247 3.64 7.15 47.05
C THR A 247 3.13 8.56 47.34
N ILE A 248 2.82 8.84 48.62
CA ILE A 248 2.55 10.19 49.10
C ILE A 248 3.69 10.55 50.07
N THR A 249 4.37 11.66 49.83
CA THR A 249 5.45 12.15 50.67
C THR A 249 5.12 13.56 51.19
N ALA A 250 4.87 13.69 52.46
CA ALA A 250 4.63 14.96 53.13
C ALA A 250 5.87 15.39 53.89
N THR A 251 6.29 16.62 53.64
CA THR A 251 7.50 17.19 54.28
C THR A 251 7.22 18.57 54.85
N ASN A 252 8.15 19.16 55.55
CA ASN A 252 8.10 20.56 55.99
C ASN A 252 6.84 20.94 56.79
N GLY A 253 6.40 20.07 57.66
CA GLY A 253 5.25 20.33 58.54
C GLY A 253 3.90 19.86 57.96
N TYR A 254 3.90 19.40 56.72
CA TYR A 254 2.67 18.93 56.02
C TYR A 254 2.19 17.58 56.56
N SER A 255 0.85 17.44 56.59
CA SER A 255 0.16 16.16 56.65
C SER A 255 -0.03 15.59 55.21
N ALA A 256 -0.21 14.28 55.08
CA ALA A 256 -0.57 13.64 53.80
C ALA A 256 -2.06 13.80 53.51
N ILE A 257 -2.91 13.40 54.43
CA ILE A 257 -4.35 13.41 54.29
C ILE A 257 -4.98 14.05 55.53
N THR A 258 -5.81 15.10 55.32
CA THR A 258 -6.59 15.71 56.41
C THR A 258 -8.07 15.76 55.94
N THR A 259 -8.96 15.32 56.81
CA THR A 259 -10.39 15.34 56.50
C THR A 259 -11.17 16.15 57.52
N ALA A 260 -12.15 16.92 57.04
CA ALA A 260 -13.20 17.47 57.92
C ALA A 260 -14.17 16.36 58.32
N ASN A 261 -15.10 16.69 59.24
CA ASN A 261 -16.13 15.74 59.65
C ASN A 261 -17.06 15.44 58.46
N GLY A 262 -17.26 14.16 58.16
CA GLY A 262 -18.13 13.72 57.11
C GLY A 262 -19.44 13.09 57.59
N SER A 263 -19.96 12.14 56.86
CA SER A 263 -21.24 11.41 57.16
C SER A 263 -21.13 10.60 58.44
N ASN A 264 -22.29 10.32 59.05
CA ASN A 264 -22.42 9.36 60.17
C ASN A 264 -22.25 7.88 59.73
N ASP A 265 -22.27 7.58 58.42
CA ASP A 265 -21.96 6.29 57.85
C ASP A 265 -20.55 6.30 57.29
N PRO A 266 -19.55 5.81 58.06
CA PRO A 266 -18.15 5.96 57.69
C PRO A 266 -17.80 5.26 56.40
N LYS A 267 -17.04 5.92 55.54
CA LYS A 267 -16.41 5.41 54.35
C LYS A 267 -14.94 5.11 54.59
N TRP A 268 -14.39 4.21 53.83
CA TRP A 268 -13.00 3.84 53.97
C TRP A 268 -12.08 4.75 53.14
N ILE A 269 -10.92 5.03 53.72
CA ILE A 269 -9.75 5.55 53.08
C ILE A 269 -8.70 4.44 53.09
N TRP A 270 -8.08 4.19 51.94
CA TRP A 270 -7.16 3.06 51.73
C TRP A 270 -5.75 3.52 51.43
N ASN A 271 -4.78 2.88 52.09
CA ASN A 271 -3.43 2.74 51.59
C ASN A 271 -3.28 1.29 51.19
N THR A 272 -3.29 1.01 49.87
CA THR A 272 -3.33 -0.37 49.34
C THR A 272 -1.96 -1.05 49.53
N ALA A 273 -1.88 -2.33 49.15
CA ALA A 273 -0.66 -3.13 49.35
C ALA A 273 0.59 -2.54 48.67
N THR A 274 0.44 -1.79 47.58
CA THR A 274 1.54 -1.09 46.90
C THR A 274 1.74 0.34 47.41
N GLY A 275 0.80 0.84 48.20
CA GLY A 275 0.80 2.21 48.68
C GLY A 275 1.88 2.48 49.72
N VAL A 276 2.54 3.64 49.64
CA VAL A 276 3.51 4.14 50.60
C VAL A 276 3.13 5.59 50.97
N ILE A 277 3.02 5.85 52.27
CA ILE A 277 2.78 7.20 52.81
C ILE A 277 3.93 7.56 53.69
N ASN A 278 4.66 8.63 53.36
CA ASN A 278 5.82 9.11 54.15
C ASN A 278 5.50 10.48 54.74
N GLY A 279 5.80 10.63 55.99
CA GLY A 279 5.72 11.89 56.72
C GLY A 279 7.03 12.23 57.38
N ILE A 280 7.57 13.44 57.09
CA ILE A 280 8.79 13.95 57.68
C ILE A 280 8.50 15.25 58.39
N ASN A 281 8.60 15.26 59.70
CA ASN A 281 8.33 16.40 60.61
C ASN A 281 6.92 16.99 60.40
N PRO A 282 5.83 16.19 60.40
CA PRO A 282 4.50 16.73 60.31
C PRO A 282 4.15 17.51 61.58
N ASP A 283 3.54 18.70 61.43
CA ASP A 283 3.09 19.52 62.57
C ASP A 283 1.75 19.00 63.12
N ALA A 284 0.99 18.29 62.33
CA ALA A 284 -0.26 17.62 62.70
C ALA A 284 -0.15 16.13 62.31
N PRO A 285 -1.09 15.25 62.73
CA PRO A 285 -1.03 13.86 62.32
C PRO A 285 -0.87 13.70 60.82
N LEU A 286 -0.03 12.78 60.39
CA LEU A 286 0.23 12.53 58.95
C LEU A 286 -1.05 12.18 58.19
N ILE A 287 -1.85 11.29 58.78
CA ILE A 287 -3.19 10.99 58.34
C ILE A 287 -4.11 11.43 59.45
N ASN A 288 -4.81 12.56 59.23
CA ASN A 288 -5.59 13.27 60.25
C ASN A 288 -7.09 13.25 59.87
N LEU A 289 -7.83 12.33 60.46
CA LEU A 289 -9.19 12.02 60.05
C LEU A 289 -10.23 12.57 61.00
N GLY A 290 -11.26 13.19 60.41
CA GLY A 290 -12.49 13.57 61.08
C GLY A 290 -13.53 12.46 61.17
N ARG A 291 -14.72 12.76 61.69
CA ARG A 291 -15.84 11.85 61.67
C ARG A 291 -16.21 11.46 60.22
N GLY A 292 -16.60 10.22 60.03
CA GLY A 292 -17.10 9.75 58.75
C GLY A 292 -16.08 8.95 57.94
N TYR A 293 -14.90 8.74 58.46
CA TYR A 293 -13.82 8.02 57.78
C TYR A 293 -13.22 6.94 58.65
N ASN A 294 -13.22 5.72 58.10
CA ASN A 294 -12.38 4.60 58.53
C ASN A 294 -11.10 4.62 57.68
N PHE A 295 -9.99 4.15 58.27
CA PHE A 295 -8.75 4.03 57.54
C PHE A 295 -8.22 2.60 57.57
N GLY A 296 -7.80 2.12 56.42
CA GLY A 296 -7.17 0.81 56.24
C GLY A 296 -5.81 0.92 55.58
N ASN A 297 -4.76 0.50 56.33
CA ASN A 297 -3.43 0.38 55.76
C ASN A 297 -3.13 -1.08 55.41
N GLN A 298 -2.88 -1.33 54.15
CA GLN A 298 -2.42 -2.62 53.62
C GLN A 298 -1.01 -2.48 53.04
N GLY A 299 -0.48 -1.29 52.94
CA GLY A 299 0.84 -0.95 52.41
C GLY A 299 1.80 -0.54 53.56
N THR A 300 2.57 0.52 53.28
CA THR A 300 3.58 1.02 54.25
C THR A 300 3.35 2.48 54.59
N ILE A 301 3.43 2.79 55.88
CA ILE A 301 3.36 4.17 56.37
C ILE A 301 4.63 4.42 57.20
N ASN A 302 5.37 5.47 56.82
CA ASN A 302 6.58 5.88 57.53
C ASN A 302 6.41 7.27 58.13
N VAL A 303 6.70 7.48 59.37
CA VAL A 303 6.62 8.78 60.04
C VAL A 303 7.89 9.07 60.86
N GLN A 304 8.38 10.29 60.71
CA GLN A 304 9.56 10.81 61.49
C GLN A 304 9.26 12.22 61.95
N GLY A 305 9.84 12.59 63.05
CA GLY A 305 9.80 13.92 63.62
C GLY A 305 9.27 13.91 65.06
N ASP A 306 9.65 14.93 65.85
CA ASP A 306 9.23 15.05 67.25
C ASP A 306 7.71 15.11 67.37
N ASN A 307 7.16 14.26 68.25
CA ASN A 307 5.71 14.15 68.48
C ASN A 307 4.86 13.83 67.27
N ALA A 308 5.45 13.29 66.18
CA ALA A 308 4.72 12.91 64.98
C ALA A 308 3.79 11.74 65.22
N VAL A 309 2.61 11.81 64.59
CA VAL A 309 1.58 10.75 64.63
C VAL A 309 1.37 10.27 63.22
N ALA A 310 1.42 8.94 62.98
CA ALA A 310 1.17 8.40 61.63
C ALA A 310 -0.31 8.48 61.29
N ILE A 311 -1.18 7.89 62.09
CA ILE A 311 -2.63 7.89 61.87
C ILE A 311 -3.34 8.38 63.11
N SER A 312 -4.23 9.40 62.94
CA SER A 312 -5.11 9.86 64.02
C SER A 312 -6.52 10.02 63.54
N GLY A 313 -7.50 9.59 64.31
CA GLY A 313 -8.88 9.76 63.92
C GLY A 313 -9.89 9.34 64.98
N GLY A 314 -11.14 9.61 64.69
CA GLY A 314 -12.22 9.19 65.49
C GLY A 314 -12.94 10.30 66.29
N THR A 315 -14.02 9.92 66.92
CA THR A 315 -14.84 10.81 67.71
C THR A 315 -15.40 10.07 68.96
N SER A 316 -16.06 10.79 69.81
CA SER A 316 -16.68 10.25 71.05
C SER A 316 -18.00 9.55 70.73
N SER A 317 -18.66 9.81 69.61
CA SER A 317 -20.08 9.47 69.37
C SER A 317 -20.28 8.45 68.23
N TYR A 318 -19.37 8.33 67.32
CA TYR A 318 -19.49 7.52 66.08
C TYR A 318 -18.38 6.52 65.94
N VAL A 319 -18.75 5.29 65.58
CA VAL A 319 -17.77 4.18 65.45
C VAL A 319 -16.86 4.42 64.28
N ILE A 320 -15.59 4.55 64.52
CA ILE A 320 -14.52 4.71 63.55
C ILE A 320 -13.48 3.62 63.74
N ASN A 321 -13.06 3.01 62.66
CA ASN A 321 -12.05 1.93 62.66
C ASN A 321 -10.76 2.42 62.02
N LEU A 322 -9.67 2.32 62.78
CA LEU A 322 -8.32 2.58 62.26
C LEU A 322 -7.56 1.25 62.26
N VAL A 323 -7.33 0.71 61.08
CA VAL A 323 -6.88 -0.67 60.88
C VAL A 323 -5.55 -0.74 60.15
N ASN A 324 -4.59 -1.49 60.74
CA ASN A 324 -3.34 -1.78 60.09
C ASN A 324 -3.25 -3.28 59.76
N SER A 325 -3.21 -3.61 58.50
CA SER A 325 -2.88 -4.93 57.96
C SER A 325 -1.61 -4.95 57.11
N GLY A 326 -0.92 -3.82 57.02
CA GLY A 326 0.39 -3.64 56.36
C GLY A 326 1.48 -3.32 57.40
N THR A 327 2.36 -2.40 57.07
CA THR A 327 3.48 -1.99 57.95
C THR A 327 3.38 -0.52 58.28
N ILE A 328 3.50 -0.21 59.58
CA ILE A 328 3.67 1.15 60.05
C ILE A 328 5.02 1.26 60.73
N ASN A 329 5.85 2.19 60.24
CA ASN A 329 7.15 2.48 60.87
C ASN A 329 7.04 3.80 61.65
N VAL A 330 7.15 3.71 62.97
CA VAL A 330 7.17 4.84 63.91
C VAL A 330 8.61 5.23 64.11
N GLY A 331 9.06 6.23 63.35
CA GLY A 331 10.45 6.37 63.02
C GLY A 331 10.86 5.36 61.96
N THR A 332 12.00 5.56 61.34
CA THR A 332 12.53 4.62 60.35
C THR A 332 13.88 4.06 60.80
N GLU A 333 14.27 2.92 60.28
CA GLU A 333 15.56 2.32 60.53
C GLU A 333 16.71 3.27 60.16
N GLN A 334 16.63 3.89 58.96
CA GLN A 334 17.61 4.88 58.52
C GLN A 334 17.61 6.12 59.40
N GLY A 335 16.47 6.59 59.87
CA GLY A 335 16.36 7.72 60.77
C GLY A 335 16.94 7.42 62.13
N LYS A 336 16.89 6.16 62.58
CA LYS A 336 17.56 5.73 63.82
C LYS A 336 19.09 5.83 63.66
N GLU A 337 19.63 5.35 62.53
CA GLU A 337 21.05 5.45 62.22
C GLU A 337 21.52 6.91 62.12
N ASP A 338 20.70 7.78 61.48
CA ASP A 338 21.01 9.19 61.27
C ASP A 338 20.69 10.09 62.45
N GLY A 339 19.98 9.58 63.44
CA GLY A 339 19.49 10.39 64.57
C GLY A 339 18.39 11.39 64.24
N THR A 340 17.61 11.13 63.22
CA THR A 340 16.57 12.04 62.64
C THR A 340 15.14 11.67 62.97
N ASN A 341 14.90 10.55 63.68
CA ASN A 341 13.52 10.09 63.96
C ASN A 341 12.76 11.00 64.91
N GLY A 342 13.43 11.75 65.76
CA GLY A 342 12.77 12.49 66.85
C GLY A 342 12.33 11.58 67.99
N THR A 343 11.55 12.16 68.95
CA THR A 343 10.99 11.46 70.09
C THR A 343 9.50 11.79 70.28
N GLY A 344 8.81 10.92 71.00
CA GLY A 344 7.39 11.12 71.28
C GLY A 344 6.41 10.79 70.16
N LEU A 345 6.85 9.95 69.21
CA LEU A 345 6.03 9.53 68.08
C LEU A 345 4.97 8.52 68.49
N ILE A 346 3.86 8.52 67.82
CA ILE A 346 2.78 7.54 67.98
C ILE A 346 2.38 6.98 66.61
N GLY A 347 2.24 5.67 66.51
CA GLY A 347 1.79 5.01 65.28
C GLY A 347 0.31 5.30 64.97
N ILE A 348 -0.62 4.76 65.76
CA ILE A 348 -2.06 4.98 65.60
C ILE A 348 -2.62 5.60 66.88
N LYS A 349 -3.26 6.77 66.78
CA LYS A 349 -3.81 7.54 67.88
C LYS A 349 -5.30 7.70 67.74
N GLY A 350 -6.08 7.23 68.72
CA GLY A 350 -7.50 7.49 68.79
C GLY A 350 -7.85 8.87 69.31
N ASN A 351 -8.96 9.44 68.85
CA ASN A 351 -9.43 10.77 69.27
C ASN A 351 -10.79 10.72 69.98
N GLY A 352 -11.32 9.55 70.35
CA GLY A 352 -12.64 9.47 70.98
C GLY A 352 -12.97 8.06 71.46
N ASN A 353 -13.88 7.99 72.38
CA ASN A 353 -14.30 6.75 73.04
C ASN A 353 -15.04 5.75 72.10
N ALA A 354 -15.39 6.18 70.90
CA ALA A 354 -16.01 5.29 69.88
C ALA A 354 -15.00 4.79 68.85
N THR A 355 -13.72 5.14 68.93
CA THR A 355 -12.69 4.73 67.97
C THR A 355 -12.14 3.35 68.36
N THR A 356 -12.09 2.45 67.38
CA THR A 356 -11.41 1.16 67.50
C THR A 356 -10.15 1.12 66.70
N ILE A 357 -9.04 0.73 67.30
CA ILE A 357 -7.74 0.54 66.65
C ILE A 357 -7.51 -0.96 66.53
N ASN A 358 -7.16 -1.42 65.35
CA ASN A 358 -6.84 -2.84 65.09
C ASN A 358 -5.53 -2.98 64.33
N ASN A 359 -4.57 -3.63 64.95
CA ASN A 359 -3.42 -4.16 64.24
C ASN A 359 -3.73 -5.63 64.00
N THR A 360 -4.10 -5.94 62.72
CA THR A 360 -4.60 -7.28 62.36
C THR A 360 -3.46 -8.31 62.43
N ALA A 361 -3.81 -9.60 62.25
CA ALA A 361 -2.86 -10.71 62.28
C ALA A 361 -1.70 -10.49 61.25
N ASP A 362 -1.97 -9.81 60.14
CA ASP A 362 -0.97 -9.48 59.12
C ASP A 362 -0.27 -8.14 59.38
N GLY A 363 -0.75 -7.35 60.34
CA GLY A 363 -0.24 -6.03 60.62
C GLY A 363 1.07 -6.06 61.38
N VAL A 364 2.00 -5.16 60.98
CA VAL A 364 3.31 -4.99 61.66
C VAL A 364 3.45 -3.50 62.01
N ILE A 365 3.80 -3.22 63.27
CA ILE A 365 4.17 -1.88 63.67
C ILE A 365 5.59 -1.95 64.24
N ASN A 366 6.52 -1.21 63.62
CA ASN A 366 7.92 -1.11 64.04
C ASN A 366 8.11 0.26 64.74
N VAL A 367 8.59 0.27 65.97
CA VAL A 367 8.89 1.49 66.68
C VAL A 367 10.41 1.65 66.72
N TYR A 368 10.94 2.49 65.85
CA TYR A 368 12.40 2.77 65.79
C TYR A 368 12.80 4.02 66.59
N ALA A 369 11.84 4.91 66.80
CA ALA A 369 12.10 6.15 67.50
C ALA A 369 12.11 5.96 69.03
N ASP A 370 12.95 6.68 69.73
CA ASP A 370 13.02 6.67 71.21
C ASP A 370 11.81 7.40 71.83
N ASP A 371 11.41 7.00 73.05
CA ASP A 371 10.21 7.55 73.73
C ASP A 371 8.95 7.61 72.85
N SER A 372 8.75 6.61 72.05
CA SER A 372 7.70 6.52 71.06
C SER A 372 6.88 5.26 71.23
N TYR A 373 5.67 5.23 70.61
CA TYR A 373 4.68 4.24 70.90
C TYR A 373 3.95 3.73 69.66
N ALA A 374 3.49 2.49 69.71
CA ALA A 374 2.65 1.94 68.65
C ALA A 374 1.24 2.52 68.67
N PHE A 375 0.64 2.65 69.83
CA PHE A 375 -0.74 3.12 70.04
C PHE A 375 -0.80 4.22 71.07
N GLY A 376 -1.83 5.08 70.92
CA GLY A 376 -2.12 6.12 71.95
C GLY A 376 -3.49 6.71 71.79
N GLY A 377 -3.83 7.70 72.64
CA GLY A 377 -5.03 8.48 72.62
C GLY A 377 -6.24 7.89 73.31
N LYS A 378 -7.41 8.38 72.96
CA LYS A 378 -8.70 7.94 73.45
C LYS A 378 -9.34 6.95 72.51
N THR A 379 -9.65 5.76 72.98
CA THR A 379 -10.22 4.69 72.18
C THR A 379 -11.36 3.96 72.91
N LYS A 380 -12.25 3.27 72.22
CA LYS A 380 -13.11 2.24 72.72
C LYS A 380 -12.33 0.98 73.04
N ALA A 381 -11.52 0.55 72.05
CA ALA A 381 -10.73 -0.67 72.16
C ALA A 381 -9.51 -0.57 71.24
N ILE A 382 -8.43 -1.22 71.63
CA ILE A 382 -7.23 -1.47 70.85
C ILE A 382 -7.11 -2.97 70.72
N ILE A 383 -7.16 -3.49 69.51
CA ILE A 383 -7.09 -4.90 69.20
C ILE A 383 -5.76 -5.14 68.52
N ASN A 384 -4.88 -5.91 69.15
CA ASN A 384 -3.58 -6.25 68.55
C ASN A 384 -3.46 -7.76 68.36
N ASN A 385 -3.68 -8.21 67.15
CA ASN A 385 -3.48 -9.60 66.72
C ASN A 385 -2.25 -9.79 65.88
N GLY A 386 -1.54 -8.70 65.53
CA GLY A 386 -0.37 -8.67 64.72
C GLY A 386 0.95 -8.54 65.51
N GLU A 387 1.94 -8.03 64.89
CA GLU A 387 3.30 -7.93 65.37
C GLU A 387 3.64 -6.48 65.75
N ILE A 388 4.24 -6.26 66.89
CA ILE A 388 4.80 -4.98 67.31
C ILE A 388 6.24 -5.20 67.66
N ASN A 389 7.14 -4.48 66.98
CA ASN A 389 8.57 -4.56 67.24
C ASN A 389 9.08 -3.27 67.85
N LEU A 390 9.52 -3.32 69.08
CA LEU A 390 10.10 -2.20 69.77
C LEU A 390 11.60 -2.17 69.46
N LEU A 391 12.00 -1.41 68.47
CA LEU A 391 13.35 -1.38 67.89
C LEU A 391 14.12 -0.11 68.21
N CYS A 392 13.65 0.70 69.18
CA CYS A 392 14.27 1.89 69.66
C CYS A 392 15.48 1.60 70.54
N ASP A 393 16.29 2.61 70.80
CA ASP A 393 17.39 2.51 71.78
C ASP A 393 16.87 2.61 73.22
N SER A 394 15.88 3.48 73.49
CA SER A 394 15.31 3.66 74.82
C SER A 394 13.92 4.23 74.86
N GLY A 395 13.12 3.85 75.83
CA GLY A 395 11.84 4.51 76.18
C GLY A 395 10.66 4.24 75.28
N CYS A 396 10.75 3.38 74.26
CA CYS A 396 9.57 3.04 73.43
C CYS A 396 8.72 1.92 74.11
N ASP A 397 7.43 1.96 73.86
CA ASP A 397 6.49 0.99 74.39
C ASP A 397 5.32 0.78 73.42
N ILE A 398 4.45 -0.17 73.71
CA ILE A 398 3.29 -0.44 72.88
C ILE A 398 2.25 0.69 73.00
N TYR A 399 2.03 1.14 74.22
CA TYR A 399 0.99 2.13 74.57
C TYR A 399 1.58 3.44 75.08
N ALA A 400 1.18 4.55 74.51
CA ALA A 400 1.55 5.86 75.00
C ALA A 400 0.94 6.15 76.41
N PRO A 401 1.59 6.99 77.22
CA PRO A 401 0.96 7.47 78.51
C PRO A 401 -0.40 8.12 78.30
N GLY A 402 -1.39 7.76 79.14
CA GLY A 402 -2.74 8.28 78.99
C GLY A 402 -3.65 7.64 77.98
N THR A 403 -3.19 6.54 77.34
CA THR A 403 -4.03 5.77 76.43
C THR A 403 -5.25 5.16 77.16
N THR A 404 -6.44 5.35 76.63
CA THR A 404 -7.68 4.84 77.24
C THR A 404 -8.39 3.85 76.31
N GLY A 405 -9.29 3.03 76.90
CA GLY A 405 -10.04 2.02 76.22
C GLY A 405 -9.59 0.60 76.53
N THR A 406 -10.34 -0.39 76.08
CA THR A 406 -10.02 -1.79 76.33
C THR A 406 -8.88 -2.21 75.41
N GLN A 407 -7.84 -2.82 76.03
CA GLN A 407 -6.66 -3.32 75.30
C GLN A 407 -6.78 -4.83 75.19
N ASN A 408 -7.12 -5.31 74.03
CA ASN A 408 -7.25 -6.74 73.74
C ASN A 408 -6.05 -7.19 72.85
N ASP A 409 -5.20 -8.02 73.42
CA ASP A 409 -4.03 -8.56 72.77
C ASP A 409 -4.19 -10.06 72.66
N HIS A 410 -4.48 -10.57 71.50
CA HIS A 410 -4.70 -11.98 71.20
C HIS A 410 -5.81 -12.66 72.02
N ASN A 411 -6.79 -11.93 72.49
CA ASN A 411 -7.85 -12.44 73.39
C ASN A 411 -9.08 -12.99 72.68
N GLY A 412 -8.91 -13.57 71.46
CA GLY A 412 -10.02 -14.17 70.70
C GLY A 412 -10.91 -13.15 69.99
N THR A 413 -10.54 -11.88 69.98
CA THR A 413 -11.24 -10.88 69.21
C THR A 413 -10.79 -10.96 67.74
N ALA A 414 -11.77 -11.12 66.84
CA ALA A 414 -11.47 -11.20 65.39
C ALA A 414 -11.01 -9.84 64.87
N ASP A 415 -10.18 -9.90 63.82
CA ASP A 415 -9.71 -8.72 63.12
C ASP A 415 -10.88 -7.99 62.46
N ILE A 416 -10.76 -6.67 62.35
CA ILE A 416 -11.63 -5.85 61.49
C ILE A 416 -11.10 -5.97 60.07
N VAL A 417 -11.94 -6.47 59.18
CA VAL A 417 -11.56 -6.68 57.78
C VAL A 417 -11.63 -5.36 57.04
N ILE A 418 -10.51 -4.99 56.39
CA ILE A 418 -10.47 -3.88 55.44
C ILE A 418 -11.18 -4.32 54.15
N PRO A 419 -12.26 -3.66 53.69
CA PRO A 419 -12.92 -4.01 52.45
C PRO A 419 -11.98 -3.72 51.27
N ASP A 420 -12.29 -4.31 50.10
CA ASP A 420 -11.57 -4.05 48.88
C ASP A 420 -11.65 -2.58 48.51
N ALA A 421 -10.53 -2.02 48.07
CA ALA A 421 -10.46 -0.62 47.67
C ALA A 421 -11.27 -0.39 46.38
N THR A 422 -11.91 0.77 46.29
CA THR A 422 -12.57 1.20 45.07
C THR A 422 -11.56 1.37 43.95
N THR A 423 -11.91 0.92 42.74
CA THR A 423 -11.05 1.10 41.57
C THR A 423 -11.28 2.46 40.93
N ALA A 424 -10.22 3.05 40.40
CA ALA A 424 -10.29 4.30 39.64
C ALA A 424 -11.12 4.14 38.36
N PRO A 425 -11.82 5.19 37.92
CA PRO A 425 -12.47 5.19 36.62
C PRO A 425 -11.43 5.08 35.50
N THR A 426 -11.79 4.34 34.47
CA THR A 426 -10.95 4.20 33.30
C THR A 426 -10.92 5.50 32.49
N GLU A 427 -9.74 5.91 32.05
CA GLU A 427 -9.62 7.06 31.18
C GLU A 427 -10.40 6.82 29.87
N GLY A 428 -11.27 7.77 29.53
CA GLY A 428 -12.01 7.75 28.27
C GLY A 428 -11.10 8.08 27.08
N SER A 429 -11.58 7.80 25.88
CA SER A 429 -10.85 8.17 24.66
C SER A 429 -10.75 9.69 24.53
N ILE A 430 -9.55 10.18 24.29
CA ILE A 430 -9.31 11.57 23.94
C ILE A 430 -9.57 11.70 22.43
N PRO A 431 -10.40 12.65 21.97
CA PRO A 431 -10.60 12.89 20.54
C PRO A 431 -9.28 13.16 19.83
N THR A 432 -9.21 12.75 18.57
CA THR A 432 -8.05 13.03 17.73
C THR A 432 -7.85 14.54 17.62
N PRO A 433 -6.68 15.08 17.95
CA PRO A 433 -6.40 16.49 17.78
C PRO A 433 -6.45 16.88 16.31
N PRO A 434 -6.65 18.15 15.99
CA PRO A 434 -6.48 18.64 14.63
C PRO A 434 -5.05 18.37 14.16
N ALA A 435 -4.88 18.18 12.85
CA ALA A 435 -3.56 17.99 12.26
C ALA A 435 -2.67 19.20 12.53
N ASP A 436 -1.41 18.96 12.88
CA ASP A 436 -0.43 20.05 13.02
C ASP A 436 -0.28 20.76 11.68
N PRO A 437 -0.60 22.05 11.60
CA PRO A 437 -0.45 22.82 10.37
C PRO A 437 1.01 22.97 9.92
N ASN A 438 1.98 22.67 10.79
CA ASN A 438 3.40 22.63 10.45
C ASN A 438 3.92 21.22 10.23
N ALA A 439 3.08 20.22 10.36
CA ALA A 439 3.46 18.89 9.96
C ALA A 439 3.95 18.92 8.51
N PRO A 440 5.01 18.21 8.17
CA PRO A 440 5.48 18.17 6.79
C PRO A 440 4.36 17.77 5.85
N GLN A 441 4.21 18.49 4.75
CA GLN A 441 3.21 18.14 3.73
C GLN A 441 3.62 16.84 3.07
N GLN A 442 2.75 15.84 3.10
CA GLN A 442 2.98 14.56 2.47
C GLN A 442 2.59 14.63 1.00
N LEU A 443 3.53 14.38 0.11
CA LEU A 443 3.28 14.36 -1.33
C LEU A 443 3.24 12.91 -1.82
N SER A 444 2.17 12.55 -2.50
CA SER A 444 2.03 11.24 -3.16
C SER A 444 1.27 11.40 -4.48
N ASN A 445 1.39 10.41 -5.36
CA ASN A 445 0.70 10.39 -6.66
C ASN A 445 0.95 11.65 -7.49
N TYR A 446 2.21 12.09 -7.51
CA TYR A 446 2.66 13.28 -8.22
C TYR A 446 3.68 12.89 -9.28
N ILE A 447 3.50 13.42 -10.48
CA ILE A 447 4.42 13.20 -11.60
C ILE A 447 5.06 14.53 -11.98
N VAL A 448 6.40 14.56 -11.93
CA VAL A 448 7.20 15.63 -12.51
C VAL A 448 7.17 15.47 -14.02
N GLY A 449 6.45 16.34 -14.69
CA GLY A 449 6.41 16.36 -16.16
C GLY A 449 7.68 16.94 -16.73
N THR A 450 8.19 16.34 -17.80
CA THR A 450 9.37 16.81 -18.52
C THR A 450 9.04 17.07 -19.97
N ASN A 451 9.79 17.96 -20.60
CA ASN A 451 9.51 18.45 -21.95
C ASN A 451 10.73 18.25 -22.86
N ALA A 452 10.48 18.26 -24.16
CA ALA A 452 11.50 18.06 -25.18
C ALA A 452 12.62 19.12 -25.16
N ASP A 453 12.34 20.33 -24.69
CA ASP A 453 13.31 21.43 -24.56
C ASP A 453 14.21 21.32 -23.31
N GLY A 454 14.02 20.27 -22.50
CA GLY A 454 14.75 20.06 -21.26
C GLY A 454 14.12 20.73 -20.03
N SER A 455 13.02 21.46 -20.20
CA SER A 455 12.28 22.03 -19.08
C SER A 455 11.47 20.96 -18.37
N SER A 456 11.14 21.21 -17.11
CA SER A 456 10.33 20.32 -16.29
C SER A 456 9.39 21.08 -15.40
N GLY A 457 8.40 20.39 -14.88
CA GLY A 457 7.55 20.91 -13.82
C GLY A 457 8.35 21.16 -12.56
N THR A 458 7.98 22.21 -11.84
CA THR A 458 8.61 22.60 -10.58
C THR A 458 7.56 22.71 -9.49
N LEU A 459 7.88 22.22 -8.31
CA LEU A 459 7.07 22.39 -7.12
C LEU A 459 7.88 23.07 -6.04
N LYS A 460 7.42 24.22 -5.60
CA LYS A 460 8.02 24.96 -4.49
C LYS A 460 7.19 24.75 -3.23
N ALA A 461 7.78 24.21 -2.20
CA ALA A 461 7.14 24.00 -0.92
C ALA A 461 8.15 24.02 0.22
N ASN A 462 7.69 24.41 1.38
CA ASN A 462 8.45 24.28 2.62
C ASN A 462 7.88 23.14 3.44
N ASN A 463 8.73 22.40 4.16
CA ASN A 463 8.34 21.22 4.94
C ASN A 463 7.61 20.17 4.10
N LEU A 464 8.28 19.68 3.08
CA LEU A 464 7.73 18.66 2.17
C LEU A 464 8.38 17.31 2.42
N VAL A 465 7.56 16.26 2.52
CA VAL A 465 8.01 14.87 2.48
C VAL A 465 7.54 14.25 1.18
N ILE A 466 8.50 13.87 0.35
CA ILE A 466 8.25 13.14 -0.90
C ILE A 466 8.01 11.68 -0.52
N GLY A 467 6.77 11.24 -0.69
CA GLY A 467 6.31 9.91 -0.35
C GLY A 467 6.30 8.96 -1.53
N ASP A 468 5.46 7.95 -1.42
CA ASP A 468 5.30 6.93 -2.46
C ASP A 468 4.61 7.48 -3.71
N ASN A 469 4.86 6.86 -4.85
CA ASN A 469 4.27 7.23 -6.14
C ASN A 469 4.59 8.67 -6.61
N VAL A 470 5.74 9.20 -6.22
CA VAL A 470 6.28 10.41 -6.82
C VAL A 470 7.23 9.97 -7.93
N LYS A 471 6.93 10.36 -9.15
CA LYS A 471 7.62 9.88 -10.35
C LYS A 471 8.02 11.03 -11.26
N VAL A 472 9.02 10.75 -12.09
CA VAL A 472 9.42 11.64 -13.20
C VAL A 472 9.05 10.93 -14.50
N ASP A 473 8.41 11.65 -15.40
CA ASP A 473 8.08 11.12 -16.71
C ASP A 473 9.26 11.20 -17.70
N THR A 474 9.05 10.74 -18.90
CA THR A 474 10.10 10.62 -19.92
C THR A 474 9.89 11.56 -21.11
N GLY A 475 9.13 12.65 -20.94
CA GLY A 475 8.89 13.62 -22.00
C GLY A 475 10.16 14.26 -22.57
N PHE A 476 11.23 14.35 -21.78
CA PHE A 476 12.54 14.85 -22.21
C PHE A 476 13.17 14.02 -23.35
N THR A 477 12.80 12.74 -23.46
CA THR A 477 13.37 11.86 -24.50
C THR A 477 13.00 12.26 -25.91
N SER A 478 11.96 13.07 -26.08
CA SER A 478 11.59 13.63 -27.37
C SER A 478 12.59 14.69 -27.88
N GLY A 479 13.45 15.22 -27.01
CA GLY A 479 14.38 16.29 -27.33
C GLY A 479 15.86 15.89 -27.31
N THR A 480 16.21 14.72 -26.79
CA THR A 480 17.60 14.29 -26.66
C THR A 480 17.75 12.77 -26.75
N ALA A 481 18.92 12.35 -27.24
CA ALA A 481 19.34 10.94 -27.22
C ALA A 481 20.33 10.63 -26.07
N ASP A 482 20.53 11.55 -25.15
CA ASP A 482 21.38 11.33 -24.00
C ASP A 482 20.84 10.20 -23.11
N THR A 483 21.73 9.37 -22.59
CA THR A 483 21.38 8.25 -21.71
C THR A 483 21.42 8.62 -20.24
N THR A 484 21.92 9.81 -19.93
CA THR A 484 21.89 10.41 -18.60
C THR A 484 21.39 11.84 -18.73
N VAL A 485 20.31 12.15 -18.05
CA VAL A 485 19.69 13.48 -18.07
C VAL A 485 19.40 13.89 -16.65
N VAL A 486 19.74 15.14 -16.30
CA VAL A 486 19.44 15.69 -14.98
C VAL A 486 18.22 16.62 -15.11
N VAL A 487 17.21 16.35 -14.29
CA VAL A 487 16.06 17.23 -14.13
C VAL A 487 16.34 18.14 -12.94
N ASP A 488 16.71 19.39 -13.24
CA ASP A 488 17.14 20.35 -12.23
C ASP A 488 15.94 20.95 -11.51
N ASN A 489 16.07 21.11 -10.18
CA ASN A 489 15.11 21.83 -9.36
C ASN A 489 13.66 21.34 -9.50
N ALA A 490 13.47 20.05 -9.57
CA ALA A 490 12.13 19.46 -9.61
C ALA A 490 11.31 19.85 -8.37
N PHE A 491 11.98 19.95 -7.22
CA PHE A 491 11.42 20.44 -5.96
C PHE A 491 12.34 21.49 -5.38
N THR A 492 11.76 22.62 -4.99
CA THR A 492 12.49 23.74 -4.37
C THR A 492 11.80 24.16 -3.08
N GLY A 493 12.56 24.77 -2.19
CA GLY A 493 12.05 25.22 -0.90
C GLY A 493 12.95 24.79 0.25
N SER A 494 12.43 24.88 1.46
CA SER A 494 13.16 24.51 2.68
C SER A 494 12.66 23.18 3.25
N ASN A 495 13.56 22.44 3.88
CA ASN A 495 13.26 21.19 4.59
C ASN A 495 12.47 20.19 3.73
N ILE A 496 13.05 19.80 2.59
CA ILE A 496 12.51 18.76 1.71
C ILE A 496 13.16 17.43 2.07
N GLN A 497 12.34 16.40 2.28
CA GLN A 497 12.78 15.06 2.65
C GLN A 497 12.24 14.03 1.65
N GLY A 498 12.87 12.86 1.59
CA GLY A 498 12.41 11.74 0.79
C GLY A 498 12.77 11.82 -0.69
N ALA A 499 13.79 12.57 -1.06
CA ALA A 499 14.24 12.66 -2.46
C ALA A 499 14.56 11.31 -3.09
N ASP A 500 15.05 10.37 -2.31
CA ASP A 500 15.38 9.01 -2.74
C ASP A 500 14.14 8.12 -2.97
N ASN A 501 12.95 8.56 -2.63
CA ASN A 501 11.69 7.87 -2.96
C ASN A 501 11.23 8.10 -4.39
N ILE A 502 11.83 9.05 -5.12
CA ILE A 502 11.44 9.39 -6.48
C ILE A 502 11.80 8.25 -7.44
N THR A 503 10.83 7.85 -8.24
CA THR A 503 10.98 6.80 -9.25
C THR A 503 10.61 7.32 -10.64
N SER A 504 10.81 6.49 -11.65
CA SER A 504 10.47 6.80 -13.03
C SER A 504 9.08 6.25 -13.39
N THR A 505 8.38 6.93 -14.30
CA THR A 505 7.14 6.40 -14.90
C THR A 505 7.44 5.25 -15.87
N SER A 506 8.65 5.14 -16.35
CA SER A 506 9.06 4.10 -17.31
C SER A 506 10.06 3.14 -16.71
N VAL A 507 9.89 1.85 -16.97
CA VAL A 507 10.84 0.80 -16.60
C VAL A 507 12.17 0.92 -17.35
N VAL A 508 12.19 1.61 -18.48
CA VAL A 508 13.40 1.84 -19.30
C VAL A 508 14.32 2.87 -18.70
N TRP A 509 13.80 3.72 -17.83
CA TRP A 509 14.55 4.78 -17.17
C TRP A 509 14.57 4.58 -15.66
N ASN A 510 15.74 4.83 -15.06
CA ASN A 510 15.91 4.86 -13.62
C ASN A 510 15.98 6.31 -13.16
N ALA A 511 15.21 6.65 -12.13
CA ALA A 511 15.24 7.98 -11.51
C ALA A 511 15.95 7.93 -10.17
N GLN A 512 16.85 8.86 -9.94
CA GLN A 512 17.57 9.02 -8.67
C GLN A 512 17.46 10.47 -8.22
N GLY A 513 16.68 10.71 -7.19
CA GLY A 513 16.58 12.02 -6.56
C GLY A 513 17.78 12.31 -5.66
N SER A 514 18.25 13.54 -5.66
CA SER A 514 19.31 14.02 -4.78
C SER A 514 19.09 15.48 -4.43
N GLN A 515 19.59 15.89 -3.27
CA GLN A 515 19.55 17.29 -2.87
C GLN A 515 20.84 17.99 -3.23
N ASP A 516 20.74 19.21 -3.74
CA ASP A 516 21.88 20.10 -3.96
C ASP A 516 22.29 20.82 -2.68
N ALA A 517 23.27 21.72 -2.79
CA ALA A 517 23.78 22.48 -1.62
C ALA A 517 22.73 23.40 -0.99
N ASP A 518 21.73 23.83 -1.77
CA ASP A 518 20.64 24.69 -1.29
C ASP A 518 19.44 23.89 -0.75
N GLY A 519 19.52 22.56 -0.79
CA GLY A 519 18.45 21.66 -0.35
C GLY A 519 17.36 21.40 -1.39
N ASN A 520 17.51 21.92 -2.60
CA ASN A 520 16.62 21.64 -3.71
C ASN A 520 16.86 20.24 -4.27
N VAL A 521 15.84 19.66 -4.86
CA VAL A 521 15.90 18.29 -5.38
C VAL A 521 16.09 18.29 -6.88
N ASP A 522 17.17 17.67 -7.31
CA ASP A 522 17.45 17.30 -8.70
C ASP A 522 17.21 15.81 -8.87
N VAL A 523 16.77 15.42 -10.06
CA VAL A 523 16.56 14.00 -10.38
C VAL A 523 17.47 13.63 -11.55
N THR A 524 18.33 12.64 -11.33
CA THR A 524 19.14 12.07 -12.40
C THR A 524 18.41 10.92 -13.04
N MET A 525 18.13 11.03 -14.32
CA MET A 525 17.50 10.00 -15.13
C MET A 525 18.58 9.24 -15.90
N THR A 526 18.65 7.94 -15.71
CA THR A 526 19.61 7.06 -16.38
C THR A 526 18.86 6.00 -17.17
N LYS A 527 19.20 5.89 -18.46
CA LYS A 527 18.58 4.90 -19.32
C LYS A 527 19.10 3.50 -19.01
N ASN A 528 18.19 2.57 -18.81
CA ASN A 528 18.49 1.15 -18.74
C ASN A 528 18.57 0.58 -20.16
N ALA A 529 19.46 -0.39 -20.37
CA ALA A 529 19.50 -1.12 -21.63
C ALA A 529 18.20 -1.93 -21.83
N TYR A 530 17.63 -1.89 -23.02
CA TYR A 530 16.43 -2.67 -23.32
C TYR A 530 16.65 -4.17 -23.07
N ALA A 531 17.84 -4.67 -23.39
CA ALA A 531 18.21 -6.08 -23.18
C ALA A 531 18.23 -6.46 -21.69
N ASP A 532 18.51 -5.52 -20.80
CA ASP A 532 18.52 -5.77 -19.35
C ASP A 532 17.13 -5.72 -18.74
N VAL A 533 16.24 -4.94 -19.32
CA VAL A 533 14.87 -4.77 -18.84
C VAL A 533 13.93 -5.84 -19.40
N ALA A 534 14.08 -6.20 -20.67
CA ALA A 534 13.27 -7.21 -21.31
C ALA A 534 13.60 -8.61 -20.76
N THR A 535 12.59 -9.35 -20.36
CA THR A 535 12.72 -10.69 -19.78
C THR A 535 12.41 -11.81 -20.74
N ASP A 536 11.73 -11.51 -21.86
CA ASP A 536 11.38 -12.48 -22.87
C ASP A 536 12.58 -12.75 -23.80
N SER A 537 13.07 -13.97 -23.80
CA SER A 537 14.22 -14.35 -24.63
C SER A 537 13.97 -14.20 -26.12
N SER A 538 12.72 -14.26 -26.57
CA SER A 538 12.36 -14.12 -27.98
C SER A 538 12.58 -12.71 -28.52
N VAL A 539 12.67 -11.71 -27.66
CA VAL A 539 12.91 -10.30 -28.02
C VAL A 539 14.33 -9.83 -27.67
N SER A 540 15.20 -10.70 -27.21
CA SER A 540 16.55 -10.33 -26.78
C SER A 540 17.40 -9.74 -27.94
N ASP A 541 17.27 -10.25 -29.14
CA ASP A 541 18.02 -9.78 -30.30
C ASP A 541 17.59 -8.37 -30.73
N VAL A 542 16.29 -8.12 -30.79
CA VAL A 542 15.78 -6.78 -31.12
C VAL A 542 16.08 -5.79 -30.01
N ALA A 543 16.04 -6.21 -28.75
CA ALA A 543 16.41 -5.37 -27.61
C ALA A 543 17.88 -4.92 -27.72
N SER A 544 18.79 -5.85 -28.01
CA SER A 544 20.23 -5.56 -28.20
C SER A 544 20.48 -4.65 -29.39
N ALA A 545 19.78 -4.84 -30.50
CA ALA A 545 19.89 -3.99 -31.68
C ALA A 545 19.40 -2.57 -31.40
N LEU A 546 18.31 -2.41 -30.66
CA LEU A 546 17.80 -1.11 -30.24
C LEU A 546 18.77 -0.42 -29.27
N ASP A 547 19.39 -1.13 -28.35
CA ASP A 547 20.43 -0.57 -27.48
C ASP A 547 21.62 -0.03 -28.31
N ALA A 548 22.08 -0.78 -29.30
CA ALA A 548 23.20 -0.38 -30.16
C ALA A 548 22.88 0.83 -31.04
N GLY A 549 21.65 0.95 -31.47
CA GLY A 549 21.19 2.01 -32.36
C GLY A 549 20.46 3.16 -31.68
N TYR A 550 20.55 3.26 -30.36
CA TYR A 550 19.78 4.25 -29.60
C TYR A 550 19.98 5.67 -30.12
N THR A 551 18.88 6.31 -30.44
CA THR A 551 18.83 7.69 -30.91
C THR A 551 17.49 8.33 -30.52
N ASN A 552 17.28 9.58 -30.88
CA ASN A 552 16.06 10.30 -30.63
C ASN A 552 15.11 10.22 -31.82
N ASN A 553 14.08 9.43 -31.73
CA ASN A 553 13.00 9.36 -32.69
C ASN A 553 11.72 8.75 -32.08
N GLU A 554 10.65 8.68 -32.88
CA GLU A 554 9.35 8.17 -32.44
C GLU A 554 9.40 6.72 -31.96
N LEU A 555 10.21 5.87 -32.59
CA LEU A 555 10.36 4.48 -32.18
C LEU A 555 10.85 4.38 -30.74
N TYR A 556 11.93 5.08 -30.42
CA TYR A 556 12.53 5.01 -29.08
C TYR A 556 11.69 5.68 -28.01
N THR A 557 11.04 6.80 -28.32
CA THR A 557 10.15 7.45 -27.35
C THR A 557 8.93 6.59 -27.03
N SER A 558 8.45 5.82 -27.99
CA SER A 558 7.31 4.90 -27.80
C SER A 558 7.64 3.72 -26.88
N LEU A 559 8.92 3.40 -26.70
CA LEU A 559 9.39 2.28 -25.86
C LEU A 559 9.53 2.66 -24.38
N ASN A 560 9.27 3.91 -24.01
CA ASN A 560 9.26 4.35 -22.61
C ASN A 560 7.98 3.89 -21.90
N VAL A 561 7.76 2.60 -21.83
CA VAL A 561 6.58 1.97 -21.25
C VAL A 561 6.76 1.75 -19.73
N GLY A 562 5.67 1.55 -19.03
CA GLY A 562 5.66 1.53 -17.56
C GLY A 562 6.14 0.22 -16.94
N THR A 563 5.97 -0.90 -17.62
CA THR A 563 6.28 -2.24 -17.07
C THR A 563 7.13 -3.07 -18.03
N THR A 564 7.84 -4.05 -17.47
CA THR A 564 8.61 -5.01 -18.26
C THR A 564 7.71 -5.82 -19.21
N ALA A 565 6.51 -6.18 -18.76
CA ALA A 565 5.56 -6.91 -19.62
C ALA A 565 5.13 -6.08 -20.83
N GLU A 566 4.90 -4.78 -20.65
CA GLU A 566 4.59 -3.87 -21.74
C GLU A 566 5.76 -3.72 -22.70
N LEU A 567 6.99 -3.67 -22.19
CA LEU A 567 8.19 -3.62 -23.02
C LEU A 567 8.35 -4.89 -23.84
N ASN A 568 8.19 -6.06 -23.25
CA ASN A 568 8.23 -7.34 -23.94
C ASN A 568 7.20 -7.38 -25.08
N SER A 569 5.98 -6.93 -24.80
CA SER A 569 4.92 -6.86 -25.81
C SER A 569 5.22 -5.87 -26.93
N ALA A 570 5.73 -4.68 -26.59
CA ALA A 570 6.12 -3.68 -27.58
C ALA A 570 7.25 -4.19 -28.48
N LEU A 571 8.27 -4.81 -27.89
CA LEU A 571 9.39 -5.36 -28.64
C LEU A 571 8.98 -6.50 -29.57
N LYS A 572 8.04 -7.33 -29.16
CA LYS A 572 7.45 -8.34 -30.04
C LYS A 572 6.76 -7.73 -31.26
N GLN A 573 6.02 -6.67 -31.06
CA GLN A 573 5.33 -6.00 -32.15
C GLN A 573 6.29 -5.31 -33.11
N VAL A 574 7.32 -4.63 -32.61
CA VAL A 574 8.27 -3.93 -33.46
C VAL A 574 9.26 -4.85 -34.16
N SER A 575 9.53 -6.03 -33.61
CA SER A 575 10.51 -7.00 -34.15
C SER A 575 10.09 -7.66 -35.45
N GLY A 576 8.80 -7.66 -35.75
CA GLY A 576 8.31 -8.33 -36.96
C GLY A 576 8.33 -9.85 -36.90
N ALA A 577 8.38 -10.47 -35.73
CA ALA A 577 8.34 -11.92 -35.58
C ALA A 577 7.10 -12.56 -36.29
N GLN A 578 6.00 -11.82 -36.31
CA GLN A 578 4.76 -12.22 -36.97
C GLN A 578 4.65 -11.69 -38.42
N ALA A 579 5.62 -10.91 -38.89
CA ALA A 579 5.59 -10.30 -40.20
C ALA A 579 5.71 -11.32 -41.35
N THR A 580 6.21 -12.51 -41.07
CA THR A 580 6.37 -13.59 -42.04
C THR A 580 5.16 -14.52 -42.16
N THR A 581 4.09 -14.27 -41.39
CA THR A 581 2.90 -15.13 -41.40
C THR A 581 2.24 -15.23 -42.78
N VAL A 582 2.25 -14.18 -43.57
CA VAL A 582 1.69 -14.18 -44.94
C VAL A 582 2.39 -15.17 -45.86
N PHE A 583 3.64 -15.49 -45.65
CA PHE A 583 4.36 -16.49 -46.42
C PHE A 583 3.80 -17.91 -46.18
N ARG A 584 3.27 -18.15 -44.98
CA ARG A 584 2.59 -19.41 -44.67
C ARG A 584 1.28 -19.53 -45.41
N GLU A 585 0.53 -18.42 -45.56
CA GLU A 585 -0.69 -18.37 -46.35
C GLU A 585 -0.39 -18.67 -47.82
N ALA A 586 0.72 -18.17 -48.36
CA ALA A 586 1.17 -18.49 -49.72
C ALA A 586 1.47 -20.00 -49.88
N ARG A 587 2.05 -20.64 -48.88
CA ARG A 587 2.29 -22.10 -48.89
C ARG A 587 0.96 -22.88 -48.91
N VAL A 588 -0.02 -22.44 -48.14
CA VAL A 588 -1.37 -23.03 -48.15
C VAL A 588 -1.99 -22.86 -49.53
N LEU A 589 -1.86 -21.70 -50.12
CA LEU A 589 -2.40 -21.43 -51.47
C LEU A 589 -1.75 -22.32 -52.54
N SER A 590 -0.42 -22.53 -52.45
CA SER A 590 0.29 -23.47 -53.33
C SER A 590 -0.25 -24.90 -53.22
N ASN A 591 -0.52 -25.40 -52.02
CA ASN A 591 -1.14 -26.68 -51.79
C ASN A 591 -2.59 -26.75 -52.36
N ARG A 592 -3.37 -25.71 -52.16
CA ARG A 592 -4.73 -25.64 -52.70
C ARG A 592 -4.76 -25.65 -54.21
N PHE A 593 -3.80 -24.95 -54.85
CA PHE A 593 -3.65 -25.05 -56.31
C PHE A 593 -3.38 -26.49 -56.76
N THR A 594 -2.49 -27.20 -56.09
CA THR A 594 -2.23 -28.61 -56.41
C THR A 594 -3.47 -29.44 -56.38
N MET A 595 -4.28 -29.28 -55.34
CA MET A 595 -5.55 -30.01 -55.20
C MET A 595 -6.59 -29.62 -56.24
N LEU A 596 -6.68 -28.32 -56.55
CA LEU A 596 -7.60 -27.82 -57.56
C LEU A 596 -7.24 -28.30 -58.94
N ALA A 597 -5.95 -28.31 -59.30
CA ALA A 597 -5.44 -28.80 -60.56
C ALA A 597 -5.64 -30.31 -60.72
N ASP A 598 -5.40 -31.08 -59.65
CA ASP A 598 -5.64 -32.52 -59.64
C ASP A 598 -7.09 -32.91 -59.78
N ALA A 599 -7.98 -32.05 -59.32
CA ALA A 599 -9.43 -32.25 -59.50
C ALA A 599 -9.95 -31.86 -60.88
N ALA A 600 -9.17 -31.14 -61.68
CA ALA A 600 -9.53 -30.81 -63.02
C ALA A 600 -9.56 -32.09 -63.90
N PRO A 601 -10.48 -32.17 -64.87
CA PRO A 601 -10.55 -33.36 -65.73
C PRO A 601 -9.27 -33.64 -66.51
N GLN A 602 -8.90 -34.88 -66.62
CA GLN A 602 -7.84 -35.34 -67.56
C GLN A 602 -8.47 -35.58 -68.91
N ILE A 603 -8.18 -34.73 -69.88
CA ILE A 603 -8.70 -34.81 -71.26
C ILE A 603 -7.48 -35.11 -72.14
N LYS A 604 -7.49 -36.25 -72.81
CA LYS A 604 -6.41 -36.62 -73.73
C LYS A 604 -6.29 -35.58 -74.82
N ASP A 605 -5.09 -35.06 -75.05
CA ASP A 605 -4.73 -34.00 -75.96
C ASP A 605 -5.64 -32.79 -75.95
N GLY A 606 -6.21 -32.52 -74.71
CA GLY A 606 -7.15 -31.46 -74.46
C GLY A 606 -6.78 -30.58 -73.24
N LEU A 607 -7.50 -29.46 -73.15
CA LEU A 607 -7.35 -28.51 -72.07
C LEU A 607 -8.58 -28.58 -71.16
N ALA A 608 -8.30 -28.72 -69.84
CA ALA A 608 -9.30 -28.66 -68.80
C ALA A 608 -9.00 -27.51 -67.86
N PHE A 609 -10.00 -27.01 -67.18
CA PHE A 609 -9.85 -25.98 -66.19
C PHE A 609 -10.72 -26.23 -64.97
N ASN A 610 -10.31 -25.62 -63.85
CA ASN A 610 -11.04 -25.56 -62.60
C ASN A 610 -10.94 -24.15 -62.00
N VAL A 611 -11.98 -23.69 -61.33
CA VAL A 611 -12.09 -22.31 -60.85
C VAL A 611 -12.58 -22.31 -59.41
N VAL A 612 -11.98 -21.45 -58.60
CA VAL A 612 -12.51 -21.02 -57.30
C VAL A 612 -12.72 -19.53 -57.35
N ALA A 613 -13.94 -19.07 -57.13
CA ALA A 613 -14.28 -17.64 -57.14
C ALA A 613 -14.40 -17.08 -55.72
N LYS A 614 -14.08 -15.82 -55.55
CA LYS A 614 -14.29 -15.06 -54.31
C LYS A 614 -15.75 -15.18 -53.86
N GLY A 615 -15.96 -15.42 -52.56
CA GLY A 615 -17.27 -15.69 -51.96
C GLY A 615 -17.62 -17.18 -51.87
N ASP A 616 -16.88 -18.05 -52.53
CA ASP A 616 -16.93 -19.48 -52.30
C ASP A 616 -16.31 -19.82 -50.93
N PRO A 617 -16.86 -20.72 -50.13
CA PRO A 617 -16.21 -21.17 -48.88
C PRO A 617 -14.80 -21.71 -49.08
N ARG A 618 -14.47 -22.24 -50.26
CA ARG A 618 -13.12 -22.70 -50.60
C ARG A 618 -12.12 -21.57 -50.81
N ALA A 619 -12.59 -20.35 -51.01
CA ALA A 619 -11.77 -19.18 -51.32
C ALA A 619 -11.20 -18.48 -50.06
N GLU A 620 -11.50 -18.97 -48.87
CA GLU A 620 -11.02 -18.38 -47.64
C GLU A 620 -9.68 -18.98 -47.24
N LEU A 621 -8.69 -18.10 -46.96
CA LEU A 621 -7.36 -18.47 -46.48
C LEU A 621 -7.16 -18.30 -44.99
N GLY A 622 -8.12 -17.79 -44.23
CA GLY A 622 -7.96 -17.34 -42.86
C GLY A 622 -7.68 -15.84 -42.79
N ASN A 623 -7.75 -15.28 -41.60
CA ASN A 623 -7.56 -13.83 -41.36
C ASN A 623 -8.32 -12.92 -42.35
N ASP A 624 -9.52 -13.32 -42.72
CA ASP A 624 -10.40 -12.60 -43.66
C ASP A 624 -9.77 -12.39 -45.07
N THR A 625 -8.84 -13.25 -45.43
CA THR A 625 -8.25 -13.25 -46.77
C THR A 625 -9.01 -14.19 -47.70
N GLN A 626 -9.34 -13.70 -48.90
CA GLN A 626 -10.01 -14.47 -49.94
C GLN A 626 -9.21 -14.46 -51.23
N TYR A 627 -9.47 -15.42 -52.09
CA TYR A 627 -8.80 -15.50 -53.40
C TYR A 627 -9.77 -15.94 -54.50
N ASP A 628 -9.44 -15.56 -55.71
CA ASP A 628 -9.94 -16.16 -56.93
C ASP A 628 -8.84 -16.97 -57.57
N MET A 629 -9.10 -18.17 -58.04
CA MET A 629 -8.06 -19.05 -58.60
C MET A 629 -8.60 -19.73 -59.88
N LEU A 630 -7.81 -19.71 -60.89
CA LEU A 630 -8.03 -20.48 -62.13
C LEU A 630 -6.89 -21.50 -62.29
N ALA A 631 -7.24 -22.75 -62.43
CA ALA A 631 -6.28 -23.81 -62.74
C ALA A 631 -6.56 -24.38 -64.11
N LEU A 632 -5.53 -24.40 -64.93
CA LEU A 632 -5.55 -25.02 -66.26
C LEU A 632 -4.71 -26.27 -66.28
N ARG A 633 -5.16 -27.28 -66.98
CA ARG A 633 -4.46 -28.57 -67.09
C ARG A 633 -4.53 -29.06 -68.52
N GLN A 634 -3.40 -29.45 -69.09
CA GLN A 634 -3.29 -30.08 -70.43
C GLN A 634 -2.50 -31.41 -70.30
N THR A 635 -3.10 -32.48 -70.82
CA THR A 635 -2.48 -33.80 -70.77
C THR A 635 -2.07 -34.17 -72.17
N LEU A 636 -0.85 -34.59 -72.35
CA LEU A 636 -0.25 -35.05 -73.58
C LEU A 636 0.22 -36.52 -73.44
N ASP A 637 -0.15 -37.38 -74.33
CA ASP A 637 0.36 -38.75 -74.37
C ASP A 637 1.67 -38.78 -75.19
N LEU A 638 2.81 -39.09 -74.53
CA LEU A 638 4.10 -39.20 -75.18
C LEU A 638 4.27 -40.57 -75.88
N THR A 639 3.82 -41.63 -75.17
CA THR A 639 3.72 -42.98 -75.66
C THR A 639 2.48 -43.66 -75.08
N ALA A 640 2.24 -44.91 -75.42
CA ALA A 640 1.14 -45.72 -74.91
C ALA A 640 1.18 -45.89 -73.40
N SER A 641 2.39 -45.81 -72.77
CA SER A 641 2.65 -46.00 -71.33
C SER A 641 3.15 -44.73 -70.59
N GLN A 642 3.36 -43.63 -71.29
CA GLN A 642 3.82 -42.37 -70.72
C GLN A 642 2.93 -41.20 -71.10
N ASN A 643 2.62 -40.40 -70.14
CA ASN A 643 1.93 -39.12 -70.30
C ASN A 643 2.68 -37.98 -69.64
N LEU A 644 2.45 -36.80 -70.17
CA LEU A 644 2.94 -35.55 -69.66
C LEU A 644 1.76 -34.60 -69.41
N THR A 645 1.66 -34.07 -68.20
CA THR A 645 0.64 -33.10 -67.87
C THR A 645 1.27 -31.74 -67.56
N LEU A 646 0.78 -30.71 -68.27
CA LEU A 646 1.14 -29.34 -68.00
C LEU A 646 0.08 -28.68 -67.15
N GLU A 647 0.46 -28.03 -66.07
CA GLU A 647 -0.48 -27.31 -65.24
C GLU A 647 -0.04 -25.82 -65.17
N TYR A 648 -1.01 -24.93 -65.31
CA TYR A 648 -0.79 -23.51 -65.12
C TYR A 648 -1.95 -22.93 -64.33
N GLY A 649 -1.63 -22.01 -63.43
CA GLY A 649 -2.67 -21.32 -62.67
C GLY A 649 -2.31 -19.91 -62.31
N ILE A 650 -3.35 -19.16 -62.07
CA ILE A 650 -3.26 -17.81 -61.49
C ILE A 650 -4.24 -17.67 -60.34
N ALA A 651 -3.85 -16.92 -59.34
CA ALA A 651 -4.74 -16.55 -58.26
C ALA A 651 -4.60 -15.05 -58.00
N ARG A 652 -5.71 -14.45 -57.66
CA ARG A 652 -5.75 -13.07 -57.15
C ARG A 652 -6.18 -13.11 -55.71
N LEU A 653 -5.40 -12.43 -54.86
CA LEU A 653 -5.64 -12.37 -53.43
C LEU A 653 -6.28 -11.04 -53.09
N ASP A 654 -7.15 -11.05 -52.06
CA ASP A 654 -7.80 -9.88 -51.49
C ASP A 654 -7.95 -10.10 -50.01
N GLY A 655 -7.62 -9.09 -49.23
CA GLY A 655 -7.66 -9.17 -47.76
C GLY A 655 -7.71 -7.80 -47.10
N ASP A 656 -8.11 -7.79 -45.85
CA ASP A 656 -8.30 -6.55 -45.08
C ASP A 656 -7.05 -6.15 -44.29
N GLY A 657 -5.96 -6.91 -44.44
CA GLY A 657 -4.72 -6.65 -43.74
C GLY A 657 -4.69 -7.21 -42.30
N SER A 658 -3.83 -6.68 -41.49
CA SER A 658 -3.68 -7.14 -40.09
C SER A 658 -4.94 -6.86 -39.26
N LYS A 659 -5.37 -7.86 -38.51
CA LYS A 659 -6.49 -7.78 -37.55
C LYS A 659 -6.05 -7.67 -36.09
N THR A 660 -4.86 -8.16 -35.80
CA THR A 660 -4.31 -8.21 -34.44
C THR A 660 -3.04 -7.39 -34.38
N ALA A 661 -2.87 -6.63 -33.31
CA ALA A 661 -1.65 -5.83 -33.09
C ALA A 661 -0.40 -6.70 -33.11
N GLY A 662 0.58 -6.30 -33.91
CA GLY A 662 1.83 -7.01 -34.14
C GLY A 662 1.80 -8.03 -35.27
N ASP A 663 0.64 -8.42 -35.75
CA ASP A 663 0.51 -9.36 -36.85
C ASP A 663 0.63 -8.68 -38.22
N ASN A 664 0.95 -9.49 -39.22
CA ASN A 664 0.91 -9.12 -40.60
C ASN A 664 -0.27 -9.80 -41.30
N GLY A 665 -0.92 -9.14 -42.22
CA GLY A 665 -2.04 -9.67 -42.96
C GLY A 665 -2.00 -9.26 -44.43
N LEU A 666 -2.54 -10.11 -45.31
CA LEU A 666 -2.59 -9.83 -46.73
C LEU A 666 -3.62 -8.72 -47.02
N THR A 667 -3.24 -7.79 -47.89
CA THR A 667 -4.13 -6.77 -48.48
C THR A 667 -4.46 -7.05 -49.94
N GLY A 668 -3.66 -7.86 -50.59
CA GLY A 668 -3.84 -8.23 -51.97
C GLY A 668 -2.69 -9.05 -52.53
N GLY A 669 -2.65 -9.23 -53.80
CA GLY A 669 -1.55 -9.93 -54.45
C GLY A 669 -1.98 -10.84 -55.61
N TYR A 670 -0.98 -11.35 -56.29
CA TYR A 670 -1.13 -12.33 -57.38
C TYR A 670 -0.21 -13.49 -57.17
N SER A 671 -0.69 -14.68 -57.49
CA SER A 671 0.08 -15.90 -57.54
C SER A 671 0.02 -16.52 -58.90
N GLN A 672 1.16 -17.10 -59.35
CA GLN A 672 1.25 -17.86 -60.57
C GLN A 672 1.81 -19.25 -60.22
N PHE A 673 1.20 -20.26 -60.85
CA PHE A 673 1.54 -21.65 -60.57
C PHE A 673 1.90 -22.36 -61.87
N PHE A 674 3.01 -23.06 -61.88
CA PHE A 674 3.47 -23.87 -63.00
C PHE A 674 3.73 -25.29 -62.52
N GLY A 675 3.15 -26.27 -63.19
CA GLY A 675 3.36 -27.68 -62.87
C GLY A 675 3.64 -28.50 -64.12
N LEU A 676 4.50 -29.48 -63.97
CA LEU A 676 4.81 -30.46 -64.95
C LEU A 676 4.76 -31.84 -64.30
N LYS A 677 3.86 -32.72 -64.78
CA LYS A 677 3.75 -34.07 -64.26
C LYS A 677 4.05 -35.08 -65.36
N HIS A 678 4.88 -36.07 -65.04
CA HIS A 678 5.22 -37.18 -65.87
C HIS A 678 4.77 -38.47 -65.19
N SER A 679 4.09 -39.35 -65.93
CA SER A 679 3.67 -40.63 -65.43
C SER A 679 4.09 -41.71 -66.43
N MET A 680 4.75 -42.74 -65.91
CA MET A 680 5.10 -43.91 -66.73
C MET A 680 4.52 -45.15 -66.09
N ALA A 681 3.69 -45.84 -66.88
CA ALA A 681 3.09 -47.11 -66.43
C ALA A 681 3.93 -48.29 -66.92
N PHE A 682 4.08 -49.25 -66.02
CA PHE A 682 4.74 -50.53 -66.28
C PHE A 682 3.75 -51.70 -66.21
N ASP A 683 4.15 -52.89 -66.60
CA ASP A 683 3.30 -54.03 -66.43
C ASP A 683 3.00 -54.33 -64.95
N GLU A 684 1.89 -55.09 -64.74
CA GLU A 684 1.46 -55.52 -63.43
C GLU A 684 1.07 -54.42 -62.44
N GLY A 685 0.59 -53.25 -62.96
CA GLY A 685 0.12 -52.13 -62.10
C GLY A 685 1.21 -51.28 -61.49
N LEU A 686 2.45 -51.47 -61.92
CA LEU A 686 3.52 -50.56 -61.47
C LEU A 686 3.53 -49.24 -62.22
N ALA A 687 3.83 -48.17 -61.53
CA ALA A 687 3.92 -46.84 -62.11
C ALA A 687 5.06 -46.03 -61.47
N TRP A 688 5.66 -45.16 -62.26
CA TRP A 688 6.62 -44.16 -61.80
C TRP A 688 6.10 -42.77 -62.11
N ASN A 689 5.86 -42.01 -61.04
CA ASN A 689 5.26 -40.70 -61.14
C ASN A 689 6.27 -39.65 -60.75
N ASN A 690 6.39 -38.58 -61.54
CA ASN A 690 7.29 -37.49 -61.31
C ASN A 690 6.51 -36.17 -61.43
N SER A 691 6.81 -35.21 -60.56
CA SER A 691 6.25 -33.90 -60.70
C SER A 691 7.27 -32.81 -60.39
N LEU A 692 7.20 -31.73 -61.15
CA LEU A 692 7.96 -30.51 -60.92
C LEU A 692 6.99 -29.35 -60.82
N ARG A 693 7.13 -28.56 -59.79
CA ARG A 693 6.28 -27.39 -59.54
C ARG A 693 7.13 -26.15 -59.32
N TYR A 694 6.71 -25.05 -59.89
CA TYR A 694 7.27 -23.74 -59.61
C TYR A 694 6.12 -22.72 -59.44
N ASP A 695 6.04 -22.14 -58.21
CA ASP A 695 5.01 -21.15 -57.87
C ASP A 695 5.68 -19.82 -57.55
N VAL A 696 5.06 -18.72 -57.94
CA VAL A 696 5.50 -17.36 -57.64
C VAL A 696 4.35 -16.64 -57.02
N HIS A 697 4.54 -16.15 -55.83
CA HIS A 697 3.59 -15.34 -55.07
C HIS A 697 4.09 -13.91 -54.93
N ASN A 698 3.37 -12.93 -55.46
CA ASN A 698 3.59 -11.51 -55.23
C ASN A 698 2.49 -11.03 -54.30
N LEU A 699 2.88 -10.68 -53.07
CA LEU A 699 1.95 -10.45 -51.98
C LEU A 699 2.05 -9.01 -51.53
N ASP A 700 0.88 -8.37 -51.35
CA ASP A 700 0.79 -7.08 -50.66
C ASP A 700 0.27 -7.33 -49.27
N SER A 701 0.90 -6.73 -48.28
CA SER A 701 0.53 -6.95 -46.88
C SER A 701 0.64 -5.68 -46.06
N SER A 702 -0.03 -5.68 -44.92
CA SER A 702 0.08 -4.66 -43.91
C SER A 702 0.35 -5.28 -42.54
N ARG A 703 1.18 -4.60 -41.75
CA ARG A 703 1.48 -4.97 -40.37
C ARG A 703 1.00 -3.87 -39.45
N SER A 704 0.31 -4.23 -38.41
CA SER A 704 -0.18 -3.32 -37.38
C SER A 704 0.81 -3.28 -36.23
N VAL A 705 1.14 -2.08 -35.76
CA VAL A 705 1.88 -1.84 -34.53
C VAL A 705 1.03 -0.94 -33.66
N ALA A 706 0.52 -1.49 -32.57
CA ALA A 706 -0.37 -0.79 -31.66
C ALA A 706 -0.05 -1.14 -30.20
N TYR A 707 0.51 -0.19 -29.47
CA TYR A 707 0.74 -0.25 -28.04
C TYR A 707 0.88 1.18 -27.51
N GLY A 708 0.46 1.42 -26.28
CA GLY A 708 0.43 2.78 -25.74
C GLY A 708 -0.31 3.73 -26.68
N ASP A 709 0.33 4.82 -27.07
CA ASP A 709 -0.21 5.81 -28.00
C ASP A 709 0.18 5.51 -29.47
N VAL A 710 0.89 4.43 -29.70
CA VAL A 710 1.30 4.03 -31.05
C VAL A 710 0.17 3.29 -31.75
N ASN A 711 -0.17 3.76 -32.94
CA ASN A 711 -1.09 3.08 -33.83
C ASN A 711 -0.60 3.30 -35.28
N LYS A 712 0.24 2.40 -35.74
CA LYS A 712 0.86 2.47 -37.06
C LYS A 712 0.52 1.26 -37.89
N ILE A 713 0.41 1.48 -39.18
CA ILE A 713 0.23 0.43 -40.18
C ILE A 713 1.41 0.54 -41.14
N ALA A 714 2.19 -0.53 -41.27
CA ALA A 714 3.28 -0.66 -42.19
C ALA A 714 2.85 -1.52 -43.39
N ASP A 715 2.98 -0.99 -44.57
CA ASP A 715 2.66 -1.70 -45.80
C ASP A 715 3.92 -2.24 -46.45
N SER A 716 3.81 -3.40 -47.09
CA SER A 716 4.94 -4.01 -47.76
C SER A 716 4.51 -4.85 -48.94
N ASP A 717 5.41 -5.00 -49.89
CA ASP A 717 5.30 -5.90 -51.04
C ASP A 717 6.29 -7.04 -50.84
N MET A 718 5.79 -8.27 -50.84
CA MET A 718 6.56 -9.46 -50.57
C MET A 718 6.49 -10.41 -51.76
N ARG A 719 7.53 -11.19 -51.93
CA ARG A 719 7.61 -12.20 -52.98
C ARG A 719 8.14 -13.51 -52.41
N GLN A 720 7.39 -14.61 -52.76
CA GLN A 720 7.83 -15.98 -52.43
C GLN A 720 7.90 -16.79 -53.73
N GLN A 721 8.94 -17.56 -53.90
CA GLN A 721 9.07 -18.57 -54.92
C GLN A 721 9.15 -19.96 -54.28
N TYR A 722 8.46 -20.90 -54.87
CA TYR A 722 8.37 -22.27 -54.37
C TYR A 722 8.70 -23.22 -55.49
N LEU A 723 9.73 -24.08 -55.28
CA LEU A 723 10.15 -25.12 -56.20
C LEU A 723 9.99 -26.48 -55.49
N GLU A 724 9.27 -27.38 -56.15
CA GLU A 724 9.07 -28.75 -55.65
C GLU A 724 9.37 -29.76 -56.75
N PHE A 725 10.15 -30.75 -56.38
CA PHE A 725 10.35 -31.95 -57.21
C PHE A 725 9.93 -33.17 -56.43
N ARG A 726 9.07 -33.99 -57.04
CA ARG A 726 8.53 -35.19 -56.40
C ARG A 726 8.73 -36.39 -57.35
N SER A 727 9.21 -37.49 -56.83
CA SER A 727 9.36 -38.75 -57.58
C SER A 727 8.90 -39.92 -56.69
N GLU A 728 7.99 -40.70 -57.19
CA GLU A 728 7.43 -41.83 -56.49
C GLU A 728 7.18 -43.06 -57.35
N GLY A 729 7.32 -44.22 -56.76
CA GLY A 729 6.89 -45.49 -57.34
C GLY A 729 5.60 -45.93 -56.70
N ALA A 730 4.69 -46.44 -57.52
CA ALA A 730 3.38 -46.91 -57.05
C ALA A 730 3.04 -48.28 -57.67
N LYS A 731 2.29 -49.07 -56.91
CA LYS A 731 1.75 -50.33 -57.38
C LYS A 731 0.22 -50.38 -57.11
N THR A 732 -0.57 -50.61 -58.12
CA THR A 732 -2.02 -50.76 -58.00
C THR A 732 -2.41 -52.21 -57.92
N PHE A 733 -3.17 -52.51 -56.87
CA PHE A 733 -3.79 -53.81 -56.64
C PHE A 733 -5.29 -53.67 -56.91
N THR A 734 -5.87 -54.58 -57.71
CA THR A 734 -7.30 -54.56 -57.94
C THR A 734 -7.94 -55.68 -57.10
N MET A 735 -9.02 -55.33 -56.38
CA MET A 735 -9.74 -56.24 -55.51
C MET A 735 -11.26 -56.13 -55.70
N MET A 736 -12.01 -57.02 -55.10
CA MET A 736 -13.47 -57.01 -55.08
C MET A 736 -14.12 -56.98 -56.50
N SER A 737 -13.71 -57.87 -57.36
CA SER A 737 -14.17 -57.91 -58.77
C SER A 737 -13.95 -56.61 -59.51
N ASP A 738 -12.79 -56.06 -59.44
CA ASP A 738 -12.33 -54.80 -60.10
C ASP A 738 -13.06 -53.53 -59.62
N THR A 739 -13.76 -53.57 -58.45
CA THR A 739 -14.43 -52.41 -57.92
C THR A 739 -13.57 -51.58 -56.96
N LEU A 740 -12.55 -52.14 -56.32
CA LEU A 740 -11.62 -51.48 -55.43
C LEU A 740 -10.21 -51.56 -55.95
N LYS A 741 -9.58 -50.39 -56.13
CA LYS A 741 -8.16 -50.28 -56.40
C LYS A 741 -7.42 -49.78 -55.21
N VAL A 742 -6.41 -50.46 -54.74
CA VAL A 742 -5.53 -50.09 -53.62
C VAL A 742 -4.15 -49.83 -54.20
N THR A 743 -3.65 -48.60 -54.04
CA THR A 743 -2.38 -48.16 -54.63
C THR A 743 -1.46 -47.71 -53.53
N PRO A 744 -0.60 -48.54 -52.94
CA PRO A 744 0.51 -48.09 -52.12
C PRO A 744 1.56 -47.38 -52.98
N TYR A 745 2.20 -46.35 -52.45
CA TYR A 745 3.25 -45.64 -53.13
C TYR A 745 4.32 -45.18 -52.13
N ALA A 746 5.54 -44.99 -52.64
CA ALA A 746 6.65 -44.50 -51.85
C ALA A 746 7.59 -43.70 -52.74
N GLY A 747 8.19 -42.67 -52.20
CA GLY A 747 9.11 -41.83 -52.95
C GLY A 747 9.79 -40.79 -52.11
N VAL A 748 10.30 -39.80 -52.79
CA VAL A 748 10.98 -38.64 -52.19
C VAL A 748 10.44 -37.35 -52.80
N LYS A 749 10.51 -36.31 -51.99
CA LYS A 749 10.11 -34.95 -52.35
C LYS A 749 11.17 -33.97 -51.94
N PHE A 750 11.63 -33.18 -52.87
CA PHE A 750 12.54 -32.06 -52.66
C PHE A 750 11.73 -30.77 -52.73
N ARG A 751 11.90 -29.93 -51.72
CA ARG A 751 11.26 -28.63 -51.65
C ARG A 751 12.28 -27.53 -51.44
N HIS A 752 12.16 -26.43 -52.14
CA HIS A 752 12.95 -25.25 -51.95
C HIS A 752 12.08 -24.02 -52.04
N THR A 753 12.02 -23.26 -50.94
CA THR A 753 11.25 -22.03 -50.84
C THR A 753 12.21 -20.85 -50.74
N MET A 754 12.03 -19.87 -51.55
CA MET A 754 12.78 -18.61 -51.57
C MET A 754 11.85 -17.43 -51.31
N GLU A 755 12.21 -16.66 -50.30
CA GLU A 755 11.47 -15.45 -49.92
C GLU A 755 12.39 -14.27 -50.13
N ASP A 756 11.97 -13.31 -50.94
CA ASP A 756 12.74 -12.10 -51.18
C ASP A 756 12.73 -11.21 -49.93
N GLY A 757 13.78 -10.42 -49.75
CA GLY A 757 13.75 -9.36 -48.75
C GLY A 757 12.71 -8.31 -49.14
N TYR A 758 12.23 -7.59 -48.12
CA TYR A 758 11.26 -6.53 -48.32
C TYR A 758 11.51 -5.34 -47.42
N LYS A 759 11.00 -4.19 -47.81
CA LYS A 759 11.02 -2.95 -47.02
C LYS A 759 9.61 -2.49 -46.80
N GLU A 760 9.27 -2.27 -45.55
CA GLU A 760 8.01 -1.66 -45.17
C GLU A 760 8.00 -0.15 -45.41
N ARG A 761 6.82 0.45 -45.58
CA ARG A 761 6.57 1.86 -45.77
C ARG A 761 5.36 2.28 -44.95
N SER A 762 5.15 3.57 -44.83
CA SER A 762 3.97 4.18 -44.18
C SER A 762 3.95 4.18 -42.63
N ALA A 763 4.90 3.57 -41.97
CA ALA A 763 4.98 3.51 -40.51
C ALA A 763 6.21 4.26 -39.95
N GLY A 764 6.93 5.05 -40.78
CA GLY A 764 8.07 5.87 -40.34
C GLY A 764 9.16 5.04 -39.68
N ASP A 765 9.53 5.40 -38.47
CA ASP A 765 10.60 4.74 -37.72
C ASP A 765 10.33 3.27 -37.39
N PHE A 766 9.06 2.85 -37.41
CA PHE A 766 8.64 1.48 -37.16
C PHE A 766 8.75 0.55 -38.37
N ASN A 767 9.07 1.08 -39.55
CA ASN A 767 9.21 0.27 -40.75
C ASN A 767 10.36 -0.72 -40.61
N LEU A 768 10.09 -1.98 -40.99
CA LEU A 768 11.07 -3.04 -41.05
C LEU A 768 11.69 -3.15 -42.44
N SER A 769 12.98 -3.44 -42.48
CA SER A 769 13.68 -3.99 -43.65
C SER A 769 14.05 -5.44 -43.32
N MET A 770 13.50 -6.37 -44.07
CA MET A 770 13.70 -7.80 -43.85
C MET A 770 14.62 -8.33 -44.96
N ASN A 771 15.62 -9.15 -44.60
CA ASN A 771 16.46 -9.81 -45.54
C ASN A 771 15.72 -10.92 -46.30
N SER A 772 16.34 -11.42 -47.39
CA SER A 772 15.88 -12.64 -48.06
C SER A 772 16.06 -13.86 -47.18
N GLY A 773 15.23 -14.85 -47.38
CA GLY A 773 15.33 -16.13 -46.69
C GLY A 773 15.10 -17.28 -47.64
N ASN A 774 15.62 -18.44 -47.31
CA ASN A 774 15.36 -19.69 -48.05
C ASN A 774 15.19 -20.87 -47.10
N GLU A 775 14.48 -21.85 -47.61
CA GLU A 775 14.19 -23.07 -46.89
C GLU A 775 14.30 -24.25 -47.86
N THR A 776 15.05 -25.25 -47.48
CA THR A 776 15.25 -26.46 -48.29
C THR A 776 14.90 -27.67 -47.46
N ALA A 777 14.10 -28.56 -48.03
CA ALA A 777 13.69 -29.79 -47.37
C ALA A 777 13.68 -30.96 -48.31
N VAL A 778 14.03 -32.11 -47.80
CA VAL A 778 13.88 -33.42 -48.47
C VAL A 778 13.02 -34.28 -47.57
N ASP A 779 11.88 -34.69 -48.09
CA ASP A 779 10.93 -35.54 -47.37
C ASP A 779 10.89 -36.94 -47.98
N SER A 780 10.73 -37.96 -47.14
CA SER A 780 10.25 -39.23 -47.59
C SER A 780 8.74 -39.23 -47.79
N ILE A 781 8.27 -39.98 -48.73
CA ILE A 781 6.85 -40.13 -49.01
C ILE A 781 6.47 -41.60 -48.86
N VAL A 782 5.46 -41.87 -48.06
CA VAL A 782 4.79 -43.16 -47.97
C VAL A 782 3.32 -42.90 -47.97
N GLY A 783 2.57 -43.52 -48.87
CA GLY A 783 1.15 -43.26 -48.97
C GLY A 783 0.36 -44.47 -49.45
N LEU A 784 -0.93 -44.36 -49.27
CA LEU A 784 -1.92 -45.33 -49.74
C LEU A 784 -3.06 -44.59 -50.38
N LYS A 785 -3.38 -44.95 -51.58
CA LYS A 785 -4.54 -44.44 -52.32
C LYS A 785 -5.59 -45.54 -52.54
N LEU A 786 -6.83 -45.26 -52.25
CA LEU A 786 -7.99 -46.12 -52.44
C LEU A 786 -8.93 -45.50 -53.48
N ASP A 787 -9.28 -46.29 -54.47
CA ASP A 787 -10.28 -45.92 -55.49
C ASP A 787 -11.36 -46.98 -55.49
N TYR A 788 -12.61 -46.58 -55.15
CA TYR A 788 -13.77 -47.46 -55.15
C TYR A 788 -14.77 -47.05 -56.24
N ALA A 789 -15.10 -47.95 -57.11
CA ALA A 789 -16.12 -47.74 -58.10
C ALA A 789 -17.39 -48.44 -57.66
N GLY A 790 -18.36 -47.65 -57.23
CA GLY A 790 -19.68 -48.08 -56.80
C GLY A 790 -20.66 -48.30 -57.94
N LYS A 791 -21.90 -48.58 -57.61
CA LYS A 791 -23.01 -48.74 -58.59
C LYS A 791 -23.65 -47.40 -58.89
N ASP A 792 -24.33 -47.34 -60.05
CA ASP A 792 -25.18 -46.18 -60.46
C ASP A 792 -24.41 -44.86 -60.55
N GLY A 793 -23.17 -44.89 -61.01
CA GLY A 793 -22.34 -43.68 -61.19
C GLY A 793 -21.66 -43.14 -59.95
N TRP A 794 -21.74 -43.80 -58.80
CA TRP A 794 -21.08 -43.41 -57.59
C TRP A 794 -19.66 -43.98 -57.51
N SER A 795 -18.72 -43.15 -57.01
CA SER A 795 -17.39 -43.59 -56.73
C SER A 795 -16.83 -42.86 -55.50
N ALA A 796 -15.85 -43.45 -54.83
CA ALA A 796 -15.20 -42.82 -53.68
C ALA A 796 -13.68 -42.98 -53.79
N THR A 797 -12.97 -42.03 -53.29
CA THR A 797 -11.51 -42.04 -53.23
C THR A 797 -11.02 -41.66 -51.83
N ALA A 798 -9.92 -42.19 -51.36
CA ALA A 798 -9.26 -41.80 -50.17
C ALA A 798 -7.76 -41.83 -50.37
N THR A 799 -7.05 -40.89 -49.83
CA THR A 799 -5.57 -40.87 -49.82
C THR A 799 -5.09 -40.58 -48.43
N LEU A 800 -4.13 -41.40 -47.97
CA LEU A 800 -3.40 -41.15 -46.77
C LEU A 800 -1.92 -41.17 -47.11
N GLU A 801 -1.26 -40.04 -46.92
CA GLU A 801 0.16 -39.87 -47.23
C GLU A 801 0.83 -39.28 -45.99
N GLY A 802 2.01 -39.79 -45.69
CA GLY A 802 2.86 -39.26 -44.62
C GLY A 802 4.29 -39.72 -44.80
N GLY A 803 5.18 -39.11 -44.08
CA GLY A 803 6.57 -39.48 -44.09
C GLY A 803 7.41 -38.58 -43.24
N PRO A 804 8.48 -39.11 -42.61
CA PRO A 804 9.40 -38.27 -41.91
C PRO A 804 10.20 -37.37 -42.87
N ASN A 805 10.50 -36.17 -42.42
CA ASN A 805 11.45 -35.32 -43.10
C ASN A 805 12.85 -35.91 -42.98
N LEU A 806 13.58 -36.00 -44.08
CA LEU A 806 14.93 -36.53 -44.17
C LEU A 806 16.00 -35.47 -43.98
N SER A 807 15.72 -34.23 -44.38
CA SER A 807 16.63 -33.12 -44.26
C SER A 807 15.80 -31.82 -44.29
N TYR A 808 16.11 -30.93 -43.35
CA TYR A 808 15.48 -29.60 -43.31
C TYR A 808 16.54 -28.55 -42.99
N SER A 809 16.60 -27.51 -43.76
CA SER A 809 17.51 -26.39 -43.57
C SER A 809 16.77 -25.10 -43.85
N LYS A 810 16.88 -24.16 -42.95
CA LYS A 810 16.26 -22.83 -43.03
C LYS A 810 17.30 -21.76 -42.76
N SER A 811 17.37 -20.74 -43.59
CA SER A 811 18.25 -19.61 -43.35
C SER A 811 17.73 -18.72 -42.22
N GLN A 812 18.64 -18.11 -41.48
CA GLN A 812 18.29 -17.13 -40.44
C GLN A 812 17.70 -15.88 -41.09
N ARG A 813 16.50 -15.50 -40.66
CA ARG A 813 15.93 -14.22 -41.05
C ARG A 813 16.45 -13.14 -40.13
N THR A 814 16.81 -12.01 -40.72
CA THR A 814 17.22 -10.81 -40.01
C THR A 814 16.45 -9.60 -40.51
N ALA A 815 16.21 -8.69 -39.62
CA ALA A 815 15.53 -7.45 -39.94
C ALA A 815 16.25 -6.26 -39.31
N SER A 816 15.95 -5.08 -39.80
CA SER A 816 16.33 -3.81 -39.16
C SER A 816 15.15 -2.87 -39.17
N LEU A 817 15.08 -2.00 -38.16
CA LEU A 817 14.06 -0.97 -38.10
C LEU A 817 14.59 0.33 -38.70
N GLN A 818 13.75 1.08 -39.39
CA GLN A 818 14.12 2.38 -39.95
C GLN A 818 14.58 3.33 -38.86
N GLY A 819 13.94 3.33 -37.67
CA GLY A 819 14.34 4.14 -36.52
C GLY A 819 15.61 3.71 -35.82
N ALA A 820 16.15 2.52 -36.13
CA ALA A 820 17.41 1.99 -35.63
C ALA A 820 18.28 1.52 -36.82
N ALA A 821 18.49 2.38 -37.79
CA ALA A 821 19.19 2.08 -39.03
C ALA A 821 20.59 1.51 -38.80
N GLY A 822 20.96 0.50 -39.57
CA GLY A 822 22.25 -0.17 -39.48
C GLY A 822 22.38 -1.21 -38.38
N GLN A 823 21.34 -1.42 -37.56
CA GLN A 823 21.28 -2.43 -36.52
C GLN A 823 20.36 -3.56 -36.94
N SER A 824 20.91 -4.73 -37.20
CA SER A 824 20.12 -5.91 -37.55
C SER A 824 19.93 -6.85 -36.37
N PHE A 825 18.82 -7.55 -36.36
CA PHE A 825 18.47 -8.52 -35.35
C PHE A 825 17.85 -9.76 -36.00
N GLY A 826 18.04 -10.93 -35.36
CA GLY A 826 17.42 -12.18 -35.79
C GLY A 826 15.91 -12.16 -35.58
N VAL A 827 15.15 -12.68 -36.51
CA VAL A 827 13.70 -12.81 -36.45
C VAL A 827 13.36 -14.30 -36.39
N ASP A 828 12.70 -14.71 -35.31
CA ASP A 828 12.12 -16.04 -35.18
C ASP A 828 10.63 -15.96 -35.50
N ASP A 829 10.21 -16.57 -36.58
CA ASP A 829 8.80 -16.61 -37.01
C ASP A 829 7.99 -17.71 -36.30
N GLY A 830 8.60 -18.43 -35.36
CA GLY A 830 7.96 -19.51 -34.62
C GLY A 830 7.64 -20.75 -35.45
N GLN A 831 8.03 -20.77 -36.72
CA GLN A 831 7.84 -21.94 -37.59
C GLN A 831 8.86 -23.03 -37.27
N LYS A 832 8.38 -24.22 -37.03
CA LYS A 832 9.20 -25.39 -36.80
C LYS A 832 9.09 -26.34 -38.01
N GLY A 833 10.22 -26.51 -38.70
CA GLY A 833 10.34 -27.50 -39.76
C GLY A 833 10.93 -28.80 -39.25
N GLY A 834 10.95 -29.78 -40.11
CA GLY A 834 11.54 -31.11 -39.81
C GLY A 834 10.67 -31.95 -38.88
N GLY A 835 9.72 -32.62 -39.34
CA GLY A 835 8.82 -33.51 -38.60
C GLY A 835 8.10 -34.46 -39.54
N ILE A 836 6.98 -34.98 -39.14
CA ILE A 836 6.12 -35.78 -40.00
C ILE A 836 5.20 -34.85 -40.78
N ASN A 837 5.30 -34.84 -42.11
CA ASN A 837 4.42 -34.15 -43.01
C ASN A 837 3.37 -35.14 -43.52
N GLY A 838 2.17 -34.64 -43.81
CA GLY A 838 1.12 -35.55 -44.22
C GLY A 838 -0.04 -34.92 -44.97
N LEU A 839 -0.75 -35.76 -45.66
CA LEU A 839 -1.99 -35.43 -46.37
C LEU A 839 -2.98 -36.57 -46.17
N ALA A 840 -4.20 -36.21 -45.81
CA ALA A 840 -5.32 -37.12 -45.77
C ALA A 840 -6.45 -36.54 -46.62
N THR A 841 -6.98 -37.28 -47.54
CA THR A 841 -8.16 -36.89 -48.36
C THR A 841 -9.18 -38.01 -48.41
N ILE A 842 -10.42 -37.60 -48.45
CA ILE A 842 -11.55 -38.49 -48.70
C ILE A 842 -12.51 -37.80 -49.69
N GLY A 843 -12.96 -38.48 -50.75
CA GLY A 843 -13.80 -37.89 -51.73
C GLY A 843 -14.91 -38.84 -52.19
N VAL A 844 -16.03 -38.25 -52.56
CA VAL A 844 -17.17 -38.93 -53.16
C VAL A 844 -17.48 -38.26 -54.50
N LYS A 845 -17.65 -39.07 -55.52
CA LYS A 845 -17.98 -38.60 -56.87
C LYS A 845 -19.27 -39.26 -57.36
N TYR A 846 -20.15 -38.47 -57.95
CA TYR A 846 -21.32 -38.93 -58.69
C TYR A 846 -21.21 -38.50 -60.16
N SER A 847 -21.35 -39.41 -61.07
CA SER A 847 -21.33 -39.14 -62.50
C SER A 847 -22.59 -39.61 -63.13
N SER A 848 -23.20 -38.78 -63.94
CA SER A 848 -24.39 -39.05 -64.72
C SER A 848 -24.21 -38.45 -66.10
N ASN A 849 -24.34 -39.24 -67.19
CA ASN A 849 -24.25 -38.81 -68.61
C ASN A 849 -23.15 -37.75 -68.85
N ASP A 850 -23.53 -36.48 -68.80
CA ASP A 850 -22.69 -35.33 -69.09
C ASP A 850 -22.33 -34.48 -67.90
N THR A 851 -22.74 -34.90 -66.67
CA THR A 851 -22.47 -34.17 -65.46
C THR A 851 -21.77 -35.04 -64.38
N ALA A 852 -20.72 -34.54 -63.77
CA ALA A 852 -20.07 -35.18 -62.63
C ALA A 852 -19.97 -34.18 -61.46
N LEU A 853 -20.30 -34.68 -60.27
CA LEU A 853 -20.17 -33.96 -59.01
C LEU A 853 -19.13 -34.66 -58.13
N HIS A 854 -18.14 -33.91 -57.65
CA HIS A 854 -17.08 -34.43 -56.82
C HIS A 854 -16.91 -33.58 -55.55
N LEU A 855 -17.04 -34.21 -54.40
CA LEU A 855 -16.83 -33.58 -53.09
C LEU A 855 -15.66 -34.26 -52.38
N ASP A 856 -14.64 -33.51 -52.07
CA ASP A 856 -13.47 -33.91 -51.33
C ASP A 856 -13.37 -33.15 -50.00
N ALA A 857 -13.05 -33.88 -48.95
CA ALA A 857 -12.53 -33.32 -47.70
C ALA A 857 -11.05 -33.64 -47.55
N TYR A 858 -10.30 -32.70 -46.99
CA TYR A 858 -8.88 -32.85 -46.85
C TYR A 858 -8.32 -32.29 -45.56
N GLN A 859 -7.17 -32.83 -45.13
CA GLN A 859 -6.33 -32.26 -44.10
C GLN A 859 -4.87 -32.40 -44.56
N TRP A 860 -4.14 -31.28 -44.46
CA TRP A 860 -2.76 -31.21 -44.91
C TRP A 860 -1.91 -30.55 -43.84
N LYS A 861 -0.67 -31.05 -43.66
CA LYS A 861 0.32 -30.51 -42.77
C LYS A 861 1.70 -30.63 -43.38
N GLU A 862 2.46 -29.53 -43.38
CA GLU A 862 3.85 -29.52 -43.85
C GLU A 862 4.63 -28.44 -43.09
N ASP A 863 5.72 -28.76 -42.44
CA ASP A 863 6.62 -27.88 -41.69
C ASP A 863 5.89 -27.02 -40.63
N GLY A 864 4.88 -27.59 -39.99
CA GLY A 864 4.06 -26.85 -38.98
C GLY A 864 2.96 -26.00 -39.60
N ILE A 865 2.90 -25.87 -40.92
CA ILE A 865 1.81 -25.24 -41.65
C ILE A 865 0.71 -26.27 -41.88
N SER A 866 -0.53 -25.92 -41.58
CA SER A 866 -1.67 -26.84 -41.73
C SER A 866 -2.83 -26.17 -42.47
N ASP A 867 -3.57 -27.00 -43.15
CA ASP A 867 -4.79 -26.59 -43.87
C ASP A 867 -5.80 -27.73 -43.85
N LYS A 868 -7.06 -27.40 -43.81
CA LYS A 868 -8.17 -28.35 -43.90
C LYS A 868 -9.38 -27.70 -44.58
N GLY A 869 -10.18 -28.49 -45.23
CA GLY A 869 -11.35 -27.97 -45.89
C GLY A 869 -12.05 -28.97 -46.80
N PHE A 870 -12.89 -28.43 -47.62
CA PHE A 870 -13.68 -29.17 -48.63
C PHE A 870 -13.40 -28.61 -50.01
N MET A 871 -13.44 -29.47 -51.01
CA MET A 871 -13.47 -29.04 -52.42
C MET A 871 -14.68 -29.67 -53.09
N LEU A 872 -15.55 -28.80 -53.67
CA LEU A 872 -16.66 -29.23 -54.45
C LEU A 872 -16.37 -28.90 -55.94
N ASN A 873 -16.37 -29.88 -56.80
CA ASN A 873 -16.15 -29.71 -58.22
C ASN A 873 -17.36 -30.22 -58.98
N VAL A 874 -17.83 -29.44 -59.94
CA VAL A 874 -18.91 -29.82 -60.88
C VAL A 874 -18.33 -29.81 -62.27
N LYS A 875 -18.41 -30.94 -62.93
CA LYS A 875 -18.00 -31.08 -64.31
C LYS A 875 -19.27 -31.21 -65.16
N LYS A 876 -19.36 -30.41 -66.22
CA LYS A 876 -20.41 -30.53 -67.24
C LYS A 876 -19.71 -30.62 -68.61
N THR A 877 -20.07 -31.62 -69.36
CA THR A 877 -19.58 -31.76 -70.72
C THR A 877 -20.67 -31.18 -71.72
N PHE A 878 -20.26 -30.22 -72.49
CA PHE A 878 -21.08 -29.64 -73.52
C PHE A 878 -20.75 -30.36 -74.84
N ARG A 879 -21.76 -30.86 -75.51
CA ARG A 879 -21.59 -31.54 -76.85
C ARG A 879 -21.93 -30.58 -77.95
#